data_af10333d3c5c959384ffb163548258f8
#
_entry.id   af10333d3c5c959384ffb163548258f8
#
_cell.length_a   1.000
_cell.length_b   1.000
_cell.length_c   1.000
_cell.angle_alpha   90.00
_cell.angle_beta   90.00
_cell.angle_gamma   90.00
#
_symmetry.space_group_name_H-M   'P 1'
#
loop_
_entity.id
_entity.type
_entity.pdbx_description
1 polymer ?
#
loop_
_entity_poly.entity_id
_entity_poly.type
_entity_poly.pdbx_seq_one_letter_code
_entity_poly.pdbx_strand_id
1 'polypeptide(L)'
;MAAVTQRISNYLGGVSKQSDDKMLPGQVRECYNGFPDATYGLTKRPGFKHIANLGTGTTYDNAKWFYINRDDDEEYIGCIKGNGAFVWNALTGVACTITYGVGAQAYLNGTKDNYKLITVQDTTIVINNSVTVTAQAAPSFIPKSRGTIVISGAVPEVDYVVNIQGIETTVTSHTTDYTFDDILADKSGHNLKDAINSLITAQQGANNSNFTGTWTVTQNGKVSLDITRVVNGVATAFTIEARGGFGNNFLEAFQDEVSSITKIPEESFHGHVVKVANTTGVLDDYYAAFKADNGISGRGFWEETIAPNVSPGLNNQTLPHELINTGTNTFTFKTITYAARKTGDDDTNSQPSFLDNTITAGFFHNNRLGFLSKDNVTMSQSGEFFDFYFKSAQTVLDSDPIDLSCSSVKPTALHAVLPTAQGVVLFSAKQQFILFSDSGVLTPQLATIRTISNFEMDNKVDPVDVGTQINFISKTPGYTRCFSMVTRGQQENPQVLDLSRVVKEWISPNIDQLISSPQNSMIAMGEQNSNELYIFRYYNDGKENLMQAWVEWQMPGTTQFITIDSDDMYAVTKQGNQFVLSKAALSQSPEQAIIVNNKGQKVNPSMDLYAAAASVVFDSVNNLSKCYLPYNDVNELTPVLIIKGNTSTGTFVESGFTITPERASDSTGPYLIVPEKNLTSLANDVIVGFKYNFDVHLPTTYFRPEKVTTDVTANLTIARMKFSVGLSGAMNFKVNQKGREPYRVTFTGDGTTTTFTYNKRDLEFEDRSDVKVSVNGIDTTAFSFTNDTTIVFNSAPAVNSVITFAVREWFTTAPVIEANTYLANDVPLDNEIVFTVPIHQRTENFKLRMFNNSPFPVAVNAMMWEGNYTPRFYRRV
;
A
#
# COMPACT_ATOMS: atom_id res chain seq x y z
N MET A 1 55.27 11.69 -21.64
CA MET A 1 54.19 11.51 -20.68
C MET A 1 53.92 12.86 -20.04
N ALA A 2 52.69 13.35 -20.14
CA ALA A 2 52.29 14.57 -19.47
C ALA A 2 51.71 14.22 -18.09
N ALA A 3 52.13 14.96 -17.07
CA ALA A 3 51.47 14.88 -15.75
C ALA A 3 50.10 15.50 -15.86
N VAL A 4 49.08 14.78 -15.43
CA VAL A 4 47.71 15.21 -15.48
C VAL A 4 47.05 15.01 -14.13
N THR A 5 46.13 15.91 -13.80
CA THR A 5 45.33 15.86 -12.59
C THR A 5 43.87 16.13 -12.95
N GLN A 6 42.97 15.36 -12.44
CA GLN A 6 41.54 15.58 -12.65
C GLN A 6 40.78 15.34 -11.36
N ARG A 7 39.75 16.17 -11.13
CA ARG A 7 38.86 16.11 -9.97
C ARG A 7 37.50 15.60 -10.38
N ILE A 8 36.92 14.70 -9.57
CA ILE A 8 35.52 14.33 -9.54
C ILE A 8 34.92 15.08 -8.35
N SER A 9 34.01 16.02 -8.64
CA SER A 9 33.54 17.00 -7.65
C SER A 9 32.59 16.41 -6.62
N ASN A 10 31.91 15.32 -6.92
CA ASN A 10 30.97 14.64 -6.00
C ASN A 10 30.77 13.18 -6.46
N TYR A 11 30.14 12.40 -5.59
CA TYR A 11 29.69 11.02 -5.85
C TYR A 11 28.15 10.89 -5.74
N LEU A 12 27.44 11.87 -6.27
CA LEU A 12 25.97 11.95 -6.23
C LEU A 12 25.29 11.32 -7.45
N GLY A 13 26.04 10.69 -8.34
CA GLY A 13 25.51 10.06 -9.55
C GLY A 13 24.96 8.64 -9.34
N GLY A 14 25.21 8.04 -8.17
CA GLY A 14 24.75 6.69 -7.83
C GLY A 14 25.31 5.60 -8.73
N VAL A 15 24.67 4.44 -8.67
CA VAL A 15 25.05 3.26 -9.47
C VAL A 15 24.70 3.44 -10.93
N SER A 16 25.62 3.03 -11.81
CA SER A 16 25.40 2.92 -13.25
C SER A 16 25.91 1.57 -13.75
N LYS A 17 25.11 0.89 -14.57
CA LYS A 17 25.49 -0.36 -15.23
C LYS A 17 25.95 -0.14 -16.68
N GLN A 18 26.11 1.12 -17.08
CA GLN A 18 26.72 1.46 -18.35
C GLN A 18 28.20 1.02 -18.38
N SER A 19 28.81 0.95 -19.57
CA SER A 19 30.25 0.73 -19.67
C SER A 19 31.03 1.89 -19.04
N ASP A 20 32.19 1.59 -18.44
CA ASP A 20 32.95 2.55 -17.64
C ASP A 20 33.34 3.83 -18.42
N ASP A 21 33.51 3.71 -19.74
CA ASP A 21 33.79 4.83 -20.64
C ASP A 21 32.61 5.79 -20.83
N LYS A 22 31.39 5.31 -20.66
CA LYS A 22 30.14 6.08 -20.79
C LYS A 22 29.60 6.63 -19.48
N MET A 23 30.08 6.12 -18.35
CA MET A 23 29.67 6.60 -17.05
C MET A 23 30.02 8.08 -16.87
N LEU A 24 29.09 8.84 -16.28
CA LEU A 24 29.37 10.23 -15.93
C LEU A 24 30.28 10.33 -14.70
N PRO A 25 31.05 11.40 -14.55
CA PRO A 25 31.82 11.66 -13.34
C PRO A 25 30.92 11.65 -12.12
N GLY A 26 31.33 10.96 -11.06
CA GLY A 26 30.54 10.81 -9.83
C GLY A 26 29.55 9.65 -9.82
N GLN A 27 29.41 8.90 -10.93
CA GLN A 27 28.74 7.61 -10.92
C GLN A 27 29.68 6.51 -10.45
N VAL A 28 29.12 5.47 -9.86
CA VAL A 28 29.83 4.32 -9.32
C VAL A 28 29.34 3.02 -9.95
N ARG A 29 30.14 1.97 -9.90
CA ARG A 29 29.79 0.67 -10.46
C ARG A 29 28.79 -0.07 -9.56
N GLU A 30 29.03 -0.03 -8.26
CA GLU A 30 28.19 -0.59 -7.21
C GLU A 30 28.26 0.31 -5.98
N CYS A 31 27.16 0.36 -5.23
CA CYS A 31 27.06 1.12 -4.01
C CYS A 31 26.08 0.41 -3.06
N TYR A 32 26.64 -0.30 -2.10
CA TYR A 32 25.88 -0.99 -1.06
C TYR A 32 25.84 -0.14 0.20
N ASN A 33 24.65 0.02 0.76
CA ASN A 33 24.40 0.79 1.99
C ASN A 33 24.92 2.23 1.93
N GLY A 34 24.97 2.80 0.72
CA GLY A 34 25.23 4.22 0.52
C GLY A 34 23.96 5.05 0.63
N PHE A 35 24.13 6.31 0.97
CA PHE A 35 23.06 7.30 1.03
C PHE A 35 23.55 8.62 0.44
N PRO A 36 23.40 8.85 -0.86
CA PRO A 36 23.79 10.09 -1.49
C PRO A 36 22.97 11.26 -0.95
N ASP A 37 23.66 12.33 -0.57
CA ASP A 37 23.04 13.54 -0.05
C ASP A 37 23.73 14.78 -0.61
N ALA A 38 22.93 15.78 -1.03
CA ALA A 38 23.47 16.98 -1.66
C ALA A 38 24.37 17.80 -0.72
N THR A 39 24.11 17.73 0.59
CA THR A 39 24.85 18.47 1.62
C THR A 39 26.07 17.70 2.11
N TYR A 40 25.90 16.41 2.38
CA TYR A 40 26.92 15.58 3.05
C TYR A 40 27.75 14.72 2.07
N GLY A 41 27.42 14.70 0.78
CA GLY A 41 28.07 13.85 -0.21
C GLY A 41 27.53 12.42 -0.18
N LEU A 42 28.37 11.45 -0.57
CA LEU A 42 28.00 10.03 -0.47
C LEU A 42 28.28 9.52 0.93
N THR A 43 27.23 9.32 1.71
CA THR A 43 27.33 8.87 3.09
C THR A 43 26.95 7.40 3.24
N LYS A 44 27.33 6.81 4.38
CA LYS A 44 26.80 5.53 4.83
C LYS A 44 25.35 5.72 5.25
N ARG A 45 24.46 4.75 4.91
CA ARG A 45 23.04 4.83 5.29
C ARG A 45 22.87 4.89 6.81
N PRO A 46 21.76 5.43 7.31
CA PRO A 46 21.44 5.33 8.74
C PRO A 46 21.27 3.87 9.16
N GLY A 47 21.60 3.57 10.40
CA GLY A 47 21.36 2.28 11.02
C GLY A 47 19.89 2.12 11.41
N PHE A 48 19.41 0.90 11.50
CA PHE A 48 18.07 0.58 11.95
C PHE A 48 18.02 0.36 13.45
N LYS A 49 17.28 1.20 14.18
CA LYS A 49 17.00 1.03 15.60
C LYS A 49 15.95 -0.06 15.80
N HIS A 50 16.21 -1.01 16.66
CA HIS A 50 15.22 -1.99 17.10
C HIS A 50 14.11 -1.32 17.91
N ILE A 51 12.86 -1.62 17.59
CA ILE A 51 11.69 -1.16 18.36
C ILE A 51 11.12 -2.34 19.13
N ALA A 52 10.67 -3.38 18.44
CA ALA A 52 10.03 -4.52 19.07
C ALA A 52 10.09 -5.79 18.23
N ASN A 53 9.88 -6.91 18.93
CA ASN A 53 9.63 -8.20 18.31
C ASN A 53 8.12 -8.41 18.19
N LEU A 54 7.63 -8.55 16.94
CA LEU A 54 6.20 -8.65 16.66
C LEU A 54 5.66 -10.07 16.78
N GLY A 55 6.52 -11.07 16.59
CA GLY A 55 6.14 -12.48 16.65
C GLY A 55 7.23 -13.43 16.16
N THR A 56 6.95 -14.72 16.21
CA THR A 56 7.91 -15.77 15.87
C THR A 56 7.32 -16.78 14.89
N GLY A 57 8.17 -17.57 14.30
CA GLY A 57 7.79 -18.66 13.40
C GLY A 57 7.37 -18.20 12.02
N THR A 58 6.27 -18.75 11.55
CA THR A 58 5.68 -18.46 10.23
C THR A 58 4.37 -17.66 10.34
N THR A 59 4.09 -17.12 11.51
CA THR A 59 2.80 -16.48 11.84
C THR A 59 2.41 -15.43 10.85
N TYR A 60 3.36 -14.58 10.41
CA TYR A 60 3.09 -13.47 9.50
C TYR A 60 3.75 -13.63 8.12
N ASP A 61 4.24 -14.82 7.79
CA ASP A 61 4.81 -15.08 6.46
C ASP A 61 3.79 -14.82 5.36
N ASN A 62 4.19 -14.07 4.34
CA ASN A 62 3.32 -13.66 3.23
C ASN A 62 2.03 -12.97 3.70
N ALA A 63 2.08 -12.21 4.79
CA ALA A 63 0.98 -11.35 5.21
C ALA A 63 0.90 -10.10 4.31
N LYS A 64 -0.30 -9.52 4.20
CA LYS A 64 -0.46 -8.16 3.65
C LYS A 64 -0.19 -7.18 4.77
N TRP A 65 0.93 -6.49 4.70
CA TRP A 65 1.29 -5.45 5.65
C TRP A 65 0.72 -4.09 5.21
N PHE A 66 0.50 -3.20 6.19
CA PHE A 66 0.01 -1.84 5.99
C PHE A 66 0.47 -0.92 7.12
N TYR A 67 0.38 0.37 6.87
CA TYR A 67 0.70 1.41 7.83
C TYR A 67 -0.49 2.35 7.99
N ILE A 68 -0.74 2.79 9.21
CA ILE A 68 -1.77 3.77 9.59
C ILE A 68 -1.06 4.89 10.32
N ASN A 69 -1.10 6.09 9.74
CA ASN A 69 -0.74 7.32 10.43
C ASN A 69 -2.04 8.01 10.82
N ARG A 70 -2.30 8.11 12.10
CA ARG A 70 -3.42 8.87 12.66
C ARG A 70 -2.99 10.28 13.01
N ASP A 71 -1.91 10.39 13.77
CA ASP A 71 -1.25 11.62 14.20
C ASP A 71 0.18 11.31 14.67
N ASP A 72 0.93 12.34 15.07
CA ASP A 72 2.33 12.22 15.50
C ASP A 72 2.54 11.32 16.74
N ASP A 73 1.50 11.07 17.52
CA ASP A 73 1.54 10.23 18.74
C ASP A 73 0.99 8.81 18.50
N GLU A 74 0.18 8.63 17.47
CA GLU A 74 -0.50 7.37 17.17
C GLU A 74 -0.24 6.90 15.73
N GLU A 75 0.87 6.22 15.56
CA GLU A 75 1.27 5.54 14.34
C GLU A 75 1.17 4.03 14.54
N TYR A 76 0.68 3.30 13.53
CA TYR A 76 0.48 1.87 13.65
C TYR A 76 0.98 1.13 12.41
N ILE A 77 1.57 -0.04 12.64
CA ILE A 77 1.89 -1.03 11.61
C ILE A 77 1.01 -2.24 11.83
N GLY A 78 0.39 -2.71 10.77
CA GLY A 78 -0.47 -3.87 10.84
C GLY A 78 -0.24 -4.86 9.71
N CYS A 79 -0.81 -6.05 9.88
CA CYS A 79 -0.86 -7.02 8.82
C CYS A 79 -2.16 -7.82 8.83
N ILE A 80 -2.56 -8.29 7.65
CA ILE A 80 -3.68 -9.22 7.47
C ILE A 80 -3.10 -10.58 7.09
N LYS A 81 -3.47 -11.61 7.86
CA LYS A 81 -3.05 -12.98 7.62
C LYS A 81 -4.11 -13.98 8.06
N GLY A 82 -4.43 -14.92 7.17
CA GLY A 82 -5.54 -15.85 7.44
C GLY A 82 -6.84 -15.06 7.65
N ASN A 83 -7.62 -15.42 8.66
CA ASN A 83 -8.86 -14.73 9.00
C ASN A 83 -8.65 -13.63 10.06
N GLY A 84 -7.45 -13.07 10.18
CA GLY A 84 -7.12 -12.11 11.24
C GLY A 84 -6.39 -10.87 10.72
N ALA A 85 -6.64 -9.76 11.39
CA ALA A 85 -5.82 -8.57 11.33
C ALA A 85 -5.00 -8.47 12.62
N PHE A 86 -3.78 -7.98 12.53
CA PHE A 86 -2.86 -7.76 13.64
C PHE A 86 -2.30 -6.37 13.50
N VAL A 87 -2.25 -5.62 14.58
CA VAL A 87 -1.80 -4.22 14.57
C VAL A 87 -0.90 -4.00 15.78
N TRP A 88 0.15 -3.22 15.59
CA TRP A 88 1.08 -2.79 16.64
C TRP A 88 1.31 -1.29 16.54
N ASN A 89 1.48 -0.65 17.66
CA ASN A 89 1.92 0.74 17.70
C ASN A 89 3.36 0.82 17.13
N ALA A 90 3.56 1.64 16.12
CA ALA A 90 4.84 1.72 15.40
C ALA A 90 5.96 2.37 16.25
N LEU A 91 5.59 3.26 17.19
CA LEU A 91 6.54 3.96 18.03
C LEU A 91 7.03 3.10 19.20
N THR A 92 6.16 2.26 19.76
CA THR A 92 6.42 1.50 20.99
C THR A 92 6.50 -0.01 20.78
N GLY A 93 5.98 -0.52 19.67
CA GLY A 93 5.87 -1.95 19.39
C GLY A 93 4.78 -2.70 20.17
N VAL A 94 3.94 -1.98 20.90
CA VAL A 94 2.86 -2.58 21.69
C VAL A 94 1.80 -3.15 20.75
N ALA A 95 1.43 -4.42 20.96
CA ALA A 95 0.35 -5.06 20.21
C ALA A 95 -1.01 -4.47 20.57
N CYS A 96 -1.80 -4.15 19.54
CA CYS A 96 -3.14 -3.60 19.70
C CYS A 96 -4.18 -4.71 19.86
N THR A 97 -5.25 -4.39 20.58
CA THR A 97 -6.42 -5.29 20.69
C THR A 97 -7.39 -5.03 19.55
N ILE A 98 -7.82 -6.09 18.86
CA ILE A 98 -8.77 -5.99 17.75
C ILE A 98 -10.06 -6.72 18.13
N THR A 99 -11.18 -5.99 18.09
CA THR A 99 -12.52 -6.54 18.27
C THR A 99 -13.16 -6.76 16.89
N TYR A 100 -13.82 -7.90 16.70
CA TYR A 100 -14.45 -8.23 15.43
C TYR A 100 -15.96 -8.13 15.51
N GLY A 101 -16.57 -7.43 14.56
CA GLY A 101 -18.02 -7.42 14.34
C GLY A 101 -18.53 -8.79 13.87
N VAL A 102 -19.81 -9.03 14.06
CA VAL A 102 -20.46 -10.31 13.71
C VAL A 102 -20.28 -10.61 12.21
N GLY A 103 -19.67 -11.75 11.91
CA GLY A 103 -19.43 -12.21 10.52
C GLY A 103 -18.31 -11.48 9.76
N ALA A 104 -17.80 -10.35 10.25
CA ALA A 104 -16.82 -9.54 9.53
C ALA A 104 -15.49 -10.27 9.30
N GLN A 105 -15.07 -11.11 10.23
CA GLN A 105 -13.79 -11.82 10.15
C GLN A 105 -13.66 -12.72 8.91
N ALA A 106 -14.78 -13.23 8.38
CA ALA A 106 -14.78 -14.04 7.17
C ALA A 106 -14.31 -13.29 5.92
N TYR A 107 -14.45 -11.96 5.91
CA TYR A 107 -13.97 -11.10 4.82
C TYR A 107 -12.44 -11.07 4.73
N LEU A 108 -11.72 -11.41 5.79
CA LEU A 108 -10.26 -11.46 5.83
C LEU A 108 -9.67 -12.78 5.30
N ASN A 109 -10.46 -13.65 4.69
CA ASN A 109 -10.00 -14.91 4.12
C ASN A 109 -9.48 -14.72 2.68
N GLY A 110 -8.23 -14.30 2.54
CA GLY A 110 -7.57 -14.07 1.25
C GLY A 110 -6.06 -14.17 1.35
N THR A 111 -5.39 -14.00 0.22
CA THR A 111 -3.92 -13.90 0.12
C THR A 111 -3.47 -12.44 0.20
N LYS A 112 -2.18 -12.19 0.40
CA LYS A 112 -1.64 -10.82 0.48
C LYS A 112 -2.01 -9.94 -0.72
N ASP A 113 -2.08 -10.52 -1.90
CA ASP A 113 -2.36 -9.81 -3.16
C ASP A 113 -3.84 -9.44 -3.32
N ASN A 114 -4.72 -9.99 -2.46
CA ASN A 114 -6.15 -9.71 -2.53
C ASN A 114 -6.55 -8.41 -1.79
N TYR A 115 -5.68 -7.87 -0.95
CA TYR A 115 -6.06 -6.75 -0.11
C TYR A 115 -5.52 -5.43 -0.63
N LYS A 116 -6.40 -4.42 -0.66
CA LYS A 116 -6.08 -3.00 -0.77
C LYS A 116 -6.65 -2.27 0.43
N LEU A 117 -5.93 -1.28 0.92
CA LEU A 117 -6.33 -0.54 2.12
C LEU A 117 -6.30 0.96 1.82
N ILE A 118 -7.29 1.66 2.35
CA ILE A 118 -7.40 3.12 2.25
C ILE A 118 -7.63 3.63 3.65
N THR A 119 -6.72 4.43 4.16
CA THR A 119 -6.86 5.03 5.49
C THR A 119 -7.30 6.48 5.35
N VAL A 120 -8.35 6.82 6.09
CA VAL A 120 -8.87 8.18 6.22
C VAL A 120 -9.13 8.44 7.70
N GLN A 121 -8.32 9.29 8.30
CA GLN A 121 -8.38 9.56 9.74
C GLN A 121 -8.34 8.27 10.58
N ASP A 122 -9.34 8.03 11.42
CA ASP A 122 -9.43 6.87 12.31
C ASP A 122 -9.88 5.58 11.62
N THR A 123 -10.28 5.66 10.35
CA THR A 123 -10.89 4.54 9.63
C THR A 123 -10.00 4.07 8.48
N THR A 124 -9.69 2.79 8.47
CA THR A 124 -9.05 2.11 7.34
C THR A 124 -10.07 1.21 6.65
N ILE A 125 -10.39 1.51 5.41
CA ILE A 125 -11.27 0.68 4.58
C ILE A 125 -10.43 -0.45 4.00
N VAL A 126 -10.83 -1.68 4.26
CA VAL A 126 -10.18 -2.90 3.79
C VAL A 126 -10.98 -3.45 2.63
N ILE A 127 -10.37 -3.50 1.46
CA ILE A 127 -10.92 -4.06 0.22
C ILE A 127 -10.32 -5.44 0.00
N ASN A 128 -11.16 -6.44 -0.23
CA ASN A 128 -10.73 -7.78 -0.62
C ASN A 128 -11.23 -8.08 -2.04
N ASN A 129 -10.33 -8.07 -3.00
CA ASN A 129 -10.64 -8.25 -4.42
C ASN A 129 -10.97 -9.70 -4.81
N SER A 130 -10.97 -10.63 -3.88
CA SER A 130 -11.43 -12.01 -4.10
C SER A 130 -12.92 -12.20 -3.79
N VAL A 131 -13.56 -11.20 -3.19
CA VAL A 131 -14.99 -11.26 -2.81
C VAL A 131 -15.82 -10.60 -3.90
N THR A 132 -16.77 -11.35 -4.46
CA THR A 132 -17.76 -10.81 -5.42
C THR A 132 -18.85 -10.09 -4.64
N VAL A 133 -19.14 -8.86 -5.03
CA VAL A 133 -20.23 -8.07 -4.43
C VAL A 133 -21.58 -8.63 -4.84
N THR A 134 -22.48 -8.78 -3.88
CA THR A 134 -23.85 -9.28 -4.13
C THR A 134 -24.87 -8.27 -3.65
N ALA A 135 -26.04 -8.31 -4.26
CA ALA A 135 -27.19 -7.52 -3.78
C ALA A 135 -27.92 -8.23 -2.63
N GLN A 136 -28.69 -7.47 -1.90
CA GLN A 136 -29.70 -8.01 -1.00
C GLN A 136 -30.82 -8.66 -1.79
N ALA A 137 -31.51 -9.63 -1.21
CA ALA A 137 -32.66 -10.28 -1.84
C ALA A 137 -33.78 -9.26 -2.09
N ALA A 138 -34.32 -9.27 -3.29
CA ALA A 138 -35.50 -8.48 -3.61
C ALA A 138 -36.70 -8.95 -2.76
N PRO A 139 -37.54 -8.06 -2.26
CA PRO A 139 -38.78 -8.44 -1.60
C PRO A 139 -39.71 -9.21 -2.54
N SER A 140 -40.46 -10.14 -2.01
CA SER A 140 -41.48 -10.84 -2.79
C SER A 140 -42.63 -9.88 -3.11
N PHE A 141 -42.93 -9.70 -4.37
CA PHE A 141 -44.04 -8.87 -4.83
C PHE A 141 -44.86 -9.63 -5.89
N ILE A 142 -46.16 -9.60 -5.75
CA ILE A 142 -47.08 -10.22 -6.70
C ILE A 142 -47.86 -9.10 -7.38
N PRO A 143 -47.59 -8.82 -8.68
CA PRO A 143 -48.29 -7.77 -9.39
C PRO A 143 -49.79 -7.99 -9.41
N LYS A 144 -50.56 -6.90 -9.42
CA LYS A 144 -52.02 -6.91 -9.51
C LYS A 144 -52.76 -7.70 -8.41
N SER A 145 -52.09 -7.92 -7.27
CA SER A 145 -52.73 -8.57 -6.11
C SER A 145 -53.54 -7.61 -5.23
N ARG A 146 -53.48 -6.32 -5.54
CA ARG A 146 -54.17 -5.23 -4.91
C ARG A 146 -54.83 -4.36 -5.98
N GLY A 147 -55.99 -3.79 -5.66
CA GLY A 147 -56.66 -2.80 -6.44
C GLY A 147 -57.21 -1.68 -5.59
N THR A 148 -57.02 -0.45 -6.04
CA THR A 148 -57.49 0.74 -5.35
C THR A 148 -58.55 1.44 -6.20
N ILE A 149 -59.70 1.72 -5.58
CA ILE A 149 -60.78 2.53 -6.19
C ILE A 149 -60.71 3.92 -5.59
N VAL A 150 -60.70 4.93 -6.44
CA VAL A 150 -60.64 6.35 -6.02
C VAL A 150 -61.88 7.08 -6.52
N ILE A 151 -62.51 7.84 -5.63
CA ILE A 151 -63.61 8.73 -6.01
C ILE A 151 -63.15 10.18 -6.00
N SER A 152 -63.42 10.89 -7.10
CA SER A 152 -63.05 12.30 -7.30
C SER A 152 -64.26 13.21 -7.39
N GLY A 153 -65.44 12.64 -7.42
CA GLY A 153 -66.71 13.41 -7.44
C GLY A 153 -67.88 12.60 -6.89
N ALA A 154 -68.71 13.23 -6.04
CA ALA A 154 -69.95 12.70 -5.54
C ALA A 154 -71.10 13.42 -6.19
N VAL A 155 -71.89 12.69 -6.99
CA VAL A 155 -73.08 13.21 -7.68
C VAL A 155 -74.27 12.34 -7.33
N PRO A 156 -75.38 12.90 -6.84
CA PRO A 156 -76.63 12.16 -6.60
C PRO A 156 -77.26 11.63 -7.89
N GLU A 157 -77.98 10.52 -7.77
CA GLU A 157 -78.76 9.87 -8.81
C GLU A 157 -77.98 9.45 -10.07
N VAL A 158 -76.72 9.04 -9.89
CA VAL A 158 -75.88 8.48 -10.98
C VAL A 158 -75.33 7.12 -10.57
N ASP A 159 -74.90 6.35 -11.60
CA ASP A 159 -74.35 5.03 -11.41
C ASP A 159 -72.82 5.07 -11.21
N TYR A 160 -72.37 4.33 -10.19
CA TYR A 160 -70.97 4.01 -9.93
C TYR A 160 -70.80 2.48 -10.13
N VAL A 161 -69.96 2.09 -11.06
CA VAL A 161 -69.80 0.70 -11.46
C VAL A 161 -68.40 0.24 -11.17
N VAL A 162 -68.27 -0.91 -10.57
CA VAL A 162 -66.99 -1.60 -10.34
C VAL A 162 -67.07 -2.97 -10.98
N ASN A 163 -66.05 -3.27 -11.81
CA ASN A 163 -65.86 -4.57 -12.45
C ASN A 163 -64.70 -5.29 -11.77
N ILE A 164 -64.95 -6.46 -11.21
CA ILE A 164 -63.90 -7.33 -10.64
C ILE A 164 -63.94 -8.68 -11.36
N GLN A 165 -62.84 -9.08 -11.96
CA GLN A 165 -62.72 -10.36 -12.63
C GLN A 165 -63.77 -10.53 -13.74
N GLY A 166 -64.14 -9.47 -14.43
CA GLY A 166 -65.11 -9.47 -15.52
C GLY A 166 -66.55 -9.41 -15.04
N ILE A 167 -66.83 -9.28 -13.73
CA ILE A 167 -68.22 -9.20 -13.18
C ILE A 167 -68.44 -7.82 -12.57
N GLU A 168 -69.50 -7.16 -13.00
CA GLU A 168 -69.83 -5.82 -12.56
C GLU A 168 -70.80 -5.81 -11.35
N THR A 169 -70.59 -4.84 -10.51
CA THR A 169 -71.57 -4.42 -9.50
C THR A 169 -71.80 -2.92 -9.68
N THR A 170 -73.01 -2.49 -9.47
CA THR A 170 -73.42 -1.09 -9.66
C THR A 170 -74.09 -0.61 -8.39
N VAL A 171 -73.74 0.61 -8.03
CA VAL A 171 -74.43 1.36 -6.98
C VAL A 171 -74.93 2.63 -7.60
N THR A 172 -76.23 2.86 -7.52
CA THR A 172 -76.85 4.12 -7.93
C THR A 172 -76.93 5.02 -6.69
N SER A 173 -76.29 6.17 -6.73
CA SER A 173 -76.32 7.13 -5.63
C SER A 173 -77.71 7.68 -5.37
N HIS A 174 -78.04 7.92 -4.13
CA HIS A 174 -79.28 8.55 -3.74
C HIS A 174 -79.27 10.08 -3.88
N THR A 175 -80.44 10.72 -3.86
CA THR A 175 -80.64 12.16 -3.82
C THR A 175 -79.93 12.87 -2.70
N THR A 176 -79.50 12.12 -1.65
CA THR A 176 -78.85 12.60 -0.45
C THR A 176 -77.35 12.26 -0.38
N ASP A 177 -76.78 11.68 -1.42
CA ASP A 177 -75.39 11.26 -1.47
C ASP A 177 -74.50 12.40 -1.97
N TYR A 178 -74.05 13.26 -1.10
CA TYR A 178 -73.27 14.45 -1.43
C TYR A 178 -71.79 14.35 -1.04
N THR A 179 -71.41 13.30 -0.36
CA THR A 179 -70.01 13.12 0.05
C THR A 179 -69.42 11.87 -0.59
N PHE A 180 -68.08 11.81 -0.70
CA PHE A 180 -67.39 10.61 -1.19
C PHE A 180 -67.68 9.41 -0.30
N ASP A 181 -67.72 9.60 0.99
CA ASP A 181 -67.94 8.58 2.01
C ASP A 181 -69.32 7.94 1.90
N ASP A 182 -70.37 8.75 1.58
CA ASP A 182 -71.72 8.23 1.31
C ASP A 182 -71.72 7.18 0.21
N ILE A 183 -70.93 7.41 -0.88
CA ILE A 183 -70.84 6.52 -2.03
C ILE A 183 -69.92 5.35 -1.77
N LEU A 184 -68.78 5.60 -1.07
CA LEU A 184 -67.76 4.57 -0.86
C LEU A 184 -68.18 3.56 0.21
N ALA A 185 -68.55 4.02 1.41
CA ALA A 185 -68.74 3.10 2.58
C ALA A 185 -69.69 3.54 3.68
N ASP A 186 -70.21 4.75 3.68
CA ASP A 186 -71.00 5.27 4.85
C ASP A 186 -72.43 4.69 4.89
N LYS A 187 -73.11 4.63 3.80
CA LYS A 187 -74.52 4.15 3.78
C LYS A 187 -74.64 2.65 3.61
N SER A 188 -75.02 1.96 4.69
CA SER A 188 -75.24 0.52 4.72
C SER A 188 -76.13 0.00 3.59
N GLY A 189 -75.71 -0.97 2.89
CA GLY A 189 -76.41 -1.60 1.79
C GLY A 189 -76.56 -0.75 0.51
N HIS A 190 -75.97 0.45 0.53
CA HIS A 190 -76.08 1.39 -0.56
C HIS A 190 -74.77 2.14 -0.86
N ASN A 191 -73.70 1.43 -0.72
CA ASN A 191 -72.39 1.96 -1.03
C ASN A 191 -71.53 0.92 -1.73
N LEU A 192 -70.45 1.37 -2.33
CA LEU A 192 -69.57 0.53 -3.14
C LEU A 192 -68.89 -0.57 -2.31
N LYS A 193 -68.55 -0.30 -1.05
CA LYS A 193 -67.91 -1.29 -0.20
C LYS A 193 -68.81 -2.48 0.05
N ASP A 194 -70.08 -2.22 0.41
CA ASP A 194 -71.04 -3.26 0.66
C ASP A 194 -71.45 -4.00 -0.64
N ALA A 195 -71.58 -3.28 -1.74
CA ALA A 195 -71.88 -3.88 -3.08
C ALA A 195 -70.73 -4.80 -3.54
N ILE A 196 -69.47 -4.40 -3.37
CA ILE A 196 -68.31 -5.22 -3.69
C ILE A 196 -68.26 -6.46 -2.77
N ASN A 197 -68.45 -6.32 -1.48
CA ASN A 197 -68.50 -7.47 -0.57
C ASN A 197 -69.64 -8.45 -0.91
N SER A 198 -70.83 -7.91 -1.27
CA SER A 198 -71.95 -8.72 -1.72
C SER A 198 -71.67 -9.46 -3.01
N LEU A 199 -71.04 -8.80 -4.01
CA LEU A 199 -70.52 -9.41 -5.25
C LEU A 199 -69.58 -10.59 -4.96
N ILE A 200 -68.55 -10.34 -4.15
CA ILE A 200 -67.55 -11.35 -3.78
C ILE A 200 -68.21 -12.55 -3.12
N THR A 201 -69.10 -12.30 -2.13
CA THR A 201 -69.84 -13.35 -1.42
C THR A 201 -70.73 -14.19 -2.35
N ALA A 202 -71.45 -13.52 -3.22
CA ALA A 202 -72.31 -14.20 -4.22
C ALA A 202 -71.51 -15.08 -5.19
N GLN A 203 -70.35 -14.58 -5.66
CA GLN A 203 -69.48 -15.34 -6.59
C GLN A 203 -68.79 -16.51 -5.88
N GLN A 204 -68.44 -16.37 -4.62
CA GLN A 204 -67.91 -17.47 -3.80
C GLN A 204 -68.98 -18.52 -3.54
N GLY A 205 -70.20 -18.11 -3.25
CA GLY A 205 -71.37 -19.01 -3.10
C GLY A 205 -71.72 -19.75 -4.35
N ALA A 206 -71.44 -19.18 -5.53
CA ALA A 206 -71.58 -19.79 -6.84
C ALA A 206 -70.40 -20.68 -7.25
N ASN A 207 -69.40 -20.85 -6.37
CA ASN A 207 -68.15 -21.59 -6.64
C ASN A 207 -67.33 -21.06 -7.85
N ASN A 208 -67.39 -19.75 -8.09
CA ASN A 208 -66.61 -19.15 -9.17
C ASN A 208 -65.13 -19.22 -8.84
N SER A 209 -64.33 -19.93 -9.67
CA SER A 209 -62.91 -20.14 -9.45
C SER A 209 -62.10 -18.85 -9.44
N ASN A 210 -62.58 -17.81 -10.14
CA ASN A 210 -61.95 -16.48 -10.14
C ASN A 210 -62.08 -15.71 -8.85
N PHE A 211 -63.00 -16.11 -7.95
CA PHE A 211 -63.27 -15.45 -6.66
C PHE A 211 -62.83 -16.29 -5.46
N THR A 212 -62.12 -17.37 -5.65
CA THR A 212 -61.59 -18.19 -4.54
C THR A 212 -60.63 -17.41 -3.63
N GLY A 213 -60.53 -17.82 -2.39
CA GLY A 213 -59.65 -17.22 -1.39
C GLY A 213 -60.33 -16.16 -0.51
N THR A 214 -59.54 -15.47 0.27
CA THR A 214 -59.98 -14.39 1.15
C THR A 214 -59.86 -13.06 0.46
N TRP A 215 -60.93 -12.36 0.36
CA TRP A 215 -60.99 -10.99 -0.16
C TRP A 215 -61.21 -10.04 0.99
N THR A 216 -60.50 -8.90 0.95
CA THR A 216 -60.64 -7.85 1.96
C THR A 216 -60.86 -6.52 1.25
N VAL A 217 -61.93 -5.83 1.61
CA VAL A 217 -62.27 -4.49 1.13
C VAL A 217 -62.16 -3.51 2.25
N THR A 218 -61.19 -2.60 2.16
CA THR A 218 -60.88 -1.65 3.24
C THR A 218 -61.08 -0.23 2.75
N GLN A 219 -61.77 0.59 3.49
CA GLN A 219 -61.86 2.03 3.24
C GLN A 219 -60.59 2.71 3.83
N ASN A 220 -59.96 3.53 3.03
CA ASN A 220 -58.80 4.34 3.47
C ASN A 220 -59.19 5.82 3.41
N GLY A 221 -59.47 6.41 4.60
CA GLY A 221 -59.99 7.77 4.64
C GLY A 221 -61.40 7.88 4.00
N LYS A 222 -61.65 8.95 3.26
CA LYS A 222 -62.98 9.24 2.68
C LYS A 222 -63.02 9.14 1.14
N VAL A 223 -61.86 8.94 0.50
CA VAL A 223 -61.75 9.05 -0.97
C VAL A 223 -61.37 7.75 -1.65
N SER A 224 -60.94 6.71 -0.92
CA SER A 224 -60.49 5.47 -1.55
C SER A 224 -60.94 4.21 -0.81
N LEU A 225 -61.17 3.14 -1.61
CA LEU A 225 -61.31 1.74 -1.19
C LEU A 225 -60.11 0.94 -1.68
N ASP A 226 -59.59 0.06 -0.86
CA ASP A 226 -58.55 -0.88 -1.21
C ASP A 226 -59.06 -2.32 -1.19
N ILE A 227 -58.75 -3.10 -2.21
CA ILE A 227 -59.21 -4.47 -2.35
C ILE A 227 -57.97 -5.36 -2.46
N THR A 228 -57.95 -6.38 -1.62
CA THR A 228 -56.88 -7.39 -1.68
C THR A 228 -57.45 -8.80 -1.77
N ARG A 229 -56.68 -9.69 -2.42
CA ARG A 229 -57.04 -11.10 -2.54
C ARG A 229 -55.90 -12.00 -2.10
N VAL A 230 -56.21 -12.97 -1.26
CA VAL A 230 -55.26 -13.96 -0.75
C VAL A 230 -55.83 -15.37 -0.95
N VAL A 231 -55.10 -16.24 -1.66
CA VAL A 231 -55.42 -17.64 -1.84
C VAL A 231 -54.38 -18.52 -1.20
N ASN A 232 -54.77 -19.40 -0.28
CA ASN A 232 -53.86 -20.27 0.44
C ASN A 232 -52.71 -19.53 1.14
N GLY A 233 -52.97 -18.34 1.69
CA GLY A 233 -51.97 -17.51 2.36
C GLY A 233 -51.06 -16.69 1.43
N VAL A 234 -51.23 -16.77 0.11
CA VAL A 234 -50.45 -16.04 -0.88
C VAL A 234 -51.31 -14.96 -1.53
N ALA A 235 -50.79 -13.73 -1.59
CA ALA A 235 -51.41 -12.63 -2.32
C ALA A 235 -51.62 -13.08 -3.77
N THR A 236 -52.77 -12.78 -4.36
CA THR A 236 -53.15 -13.34 -5.69
C THR A 236 -53.69 -12.25 -6.58
N ALA A 237 -53.18 -12.22 -7.81
CA ALA A 237 -53.63 -11.26 -8.82
C ALA A 237 -55.10 -11.36 -9.19
N PHE A 238 -55.69 -10.22 -9.47
CA PHE A 238 -57.04 -10.10 -10.00
C PHE A 238 -57.15 -8.88 -10.90
N THR A 239 -58.28 -8.76 -11.62
CA THR A 239 -58.54 -7.59 -12.48
C THR A 239 -59.61 -6.72 -11.84
N ILE A 240 -59.45 -5.39 -11.91
CA ILE A 240 -60.41 -4.40 -11.43
C ILE A 240 -60.45 -3.22 -12.40
N GLU A 241 -61.67 -2.76 -12.66
CA GLU A 241 -61.98 -1.54 -13.36
C GLU A 241 -63.11 -0.80 -12.67
N ALA A 242 -63.13 0.52 -12.74
CA ALA A 242 -64.18 1.32 -12.16
C ALA A 242 -64.54 2.47 -13.11
N ARG A 243 -65.78 2.82 -13.13
CA ARG A 243 -66.34 3.95 -13.89
C ARG A 243 -67.58 4.45 -13.19
N GLY A 244 -67.86 5.71 -13.39
CA GLY A 244 -69.10 6.21 -12.80
C GLY A 244 -69.10 7.69 -12.51
N GLY A 245 -70.26 8.17 -12.05
CA GLY A 245 -70.54 9.56 -11.91
C GLY A 245 -70.86 10.24 -13.22
N PHE A 246 -71.02 11.54 -13.22
CA PHE A 246 -71.31 12.34 -14.38
C PHE A 246 -70.16 12.25 -15.42
N GLY A 247 -70.51 11.71 -16.62
CA GLY A 247 -69.51 11.55 -17.66
C GLY A 247 -68.56 10.38 -17.45
N ASN A 248 -68.77 9.50 -16.50
CA ASN A 248 -67.94 8.35 -16.15
C ASN A 248 -66.51 8.72 -15.66
N ASN A 249 -66.30 9.91 -15.14
CA ASN A 249 -65.02 10.42 -14.79
C ASN A 249 -64.76 10.57 -13.25
N PHE A 250 -65.79 10.21 -12.41
CA PHE A 250 -65.66 10.46 -10.97
C PHE A 250 -65.31 9.20 -10.17
N LEU A 251 -65.20 8.03 -10.79
CA LEU A 251 -64.72 6.82 -10.16
C LEU A 251 -63.68 6.17 -11.07
N GLU A 252 -62.49 6.00 -10.57
CA GLU A 252 -61.39 5.31 -11.25
C GLU A 252 -60.90 4.14 -10.38
N ALA A 253 -60.38 3.12 -11.03
CA ALA A 253 -59.66 2.04 -10.36
C ALA A 253 -58.30 1.88 -10.98
N PHE A 254 -57.31 1.62 -10.16
CA PHE A 254 -55.95 1.27 -10.58
C PHE A 254 -55.40 0.16 -9.68
N GLN A 255 -54.31 -0.45 -10.11
CA GLN A 255 -53.61 -1.45 -9.33
C GLN A 255 -52.20 -0.96 -8.98
N ASP A 256 -51.15 -1.44 -9.63
CA ASP A 256 -49.80 -1.11 -9.28
C ASP A 256 -49.28 0.15 -9.98
N GLU A 257 -50.03 0.67 -10.99
CA GLU A 257 -49.58 1.72 -11.90
C GLU A 257 -50.69 2.75 -12.17
N VAL A 258 -50.26 4.00 -12.32
CA VAL A 258 -51.10 5.10 -12.81
C VAL A 258 -50.33 5.88 -13.89
N SER A 259 -51.10 6.49 -14.83
CA SER A 259 -50.53 7.29 -15.91
C SER A 259 -50.17 8.74 -15.54
N SER A 260 -50.50 9.18 -14.35
CA SER A 260 -50.20 10.52 -13.81
C SER A 260 -50.33 10.57 -12.30
N ILE A 261 -49.50 11.36 -11.66
CA ILE A 261 -49.57 11.65 -10.22
C ILE A 261 -50.93 12.21 -9.80
N THR A 262 -51.66 12.86 -10.70
CA THR A 262 -52.99 13.42 -10.41
C THR A 262 -54.11 12.37 -10.22
N LYS A 263 -53.82 11.10 -10.54
CA LYS A 263 -54.75 9.98 -10.36
C LYS A 263 -54.58 9.22 -9.05
N ILE A 264 -53.49 9.47 -8.32
CA ILE A 264 -53.35 8.86 -6.98
C ILE A 264 -54.15 9.61 -5.95
N PRO A 265 -54.77 8.90 -4.97
CA PRO A 265 -55.62 9.54 -3.98
C PRO A 265 -54.87 10.37 -2.95
N GLU A 266 -55.53 11.41 -2.40
CA GLU A 266 -55.00 12.21 -1.31
C GLU A 266 -55.02 11.45 0.04
N GLU A 267 -55.80 10.38 0.14
CA GLU A 267 -55.91 9.53 1.32
C GLU A 267 -55.70 8.07 0.91
N SER A 268 -54.80 7.37 1.58
CA SER A 268 -54.48 5.97 1.34
C SER A 268 -54.02 5.27 2.63
N PHE A 269 -53.58 4.03 2.54
CA PHE A 269 -52.96 3.34 3.67
C PHE A 269 -51.45 3.56 3.66
N HIS A 270 -50.84 3.57 4.85
CA HIS A 270 -49.41 3.77 5.01
C HIS A 270 -48.61 2.67 4.30
N GLY A 271 -47.67 3.06 3.48
CA GLY A 271 -46.81 2.14 2.69
C GLY A 271 -47.45 1.65 1.38
N HIS A 272 -48.55 2.29 0.91
CA HIS A 272 -49.09 2.01 -0.42
C HIS A 272 -48.08 2.51 -1.47
N VAL A 273 -47.57 1.60 -2.33
CA VAL A 273 -46.62 1.91 -3.40
C VAL A 273 -47.32 1.82 -4.74
N VAL A 274 -47.14 2.86 -5.56
CA VAL A 274 -47.72 2.96 -6.91
C VAL A 274 -46.65 3.44 -7.86
N LYS A 275 -46.58 2.82 -9.05
CA LYS A 275 -45.78 3.29 -10.18
C LYS A 275 -46.51 4.44 -10.86
N VAL A 276 -45.84 5.57 -11.07
CA VAL A 276 -46.33 6.66 -11.89
C VAL A 276 -45.60 6.52 -13.25
N ALA A 277 -46.33 5.97 -14.24
CA ALA A 277 -45.76 5.74 -15.56
C ALA A 277 -45.98 6.99 -16.44
N ASN A 278 -44.87 7.57 -16.89
CA ASN A 278 -44.91 8.73 -17.75
C ASN A 278 -45.19 8.32 -19.21
N THR A 279 -45.90 9.18 -19.94
CA THR A 279 -46.22 8.94 -21.34
C THR A 279 -45.06 9.15 -22.32
N THR A 280 -43.94 9.68 -21.83
CA THR A 280 -42.77 10.07 -22.62
C THR A 280 -41.69 8.98 -22.69
N GLY A 281 -41.70 8.01 -21.78
CA GLY A 281 -40.77 6.88 -21.80
C GLY A 281 -40.53 6.27 -20.40
N VAL A 282 -40.04 5.06 -20.35
CA VAL A 282 -39.80 4.29 -19.11
C VAL A 282 -38.70 4.91 -18.21
N LEU A 283 -37.86 5.76 -18.75
CA LEU A 283 -36.80 6.43 -18.00
C LEU A 283 -37.29 7.57 -17.10
N ASP A 284 -38.54 8.03 -17.33
CA ASP A 284 -39.18 9.08 -16.54
C ASP A 284 -40.18 8.50 -15.54
N ASP A 285 -40.31 7.17 -15.48
CA ASP A 285 -41.19 6.46 -14.54
C ASP A 285 -40.59 6.52 -13.14
N TYR A 286 -41.44 6.66 -12.13
CA TYR A 286 -41.02 6.63 -10.74
C TYR A 286 -42.07 5.95 -9.85
N TYR A 287 -41.65 5.58 -8.63
CA TYR A 287 -42.52 4.95 -7.66
C TYR A 287 -42.78 5.91 -6.49
N ALA A 288 -44.03 5.99 -6.07
CA ALA A 288 -44.41 6.79 -4.93
C ALA A 288 -45.02 5.91 -3.83
N ALA A 289 -44.64 6.14 -2.59
CA ALA A 289 -45.17 5.51 -1.41
C ALA A 289 -45.98 6.50 -0.58
N PHE A 290 -47.16 6.08 -0.12
CA PHE A 290 -48.00 6.90 0.74
C PHE A 290 -47.55 6.85 2.20
N LYS A 291 -47.41 8.01 2.84
CA LYS A 291 -47.11 8.19 4.24
C LYS A 291 -48.33 8.79 4.95
N ALA A 292 -49.10 7.95 5.59
CA ALA A 292 -50.24 8.42 6.37
C ALA A 292 -49.78 9.18 7.63
N ASP A 293 -50.42 10.29 7.94
CA ASP A 293 -50.08 11.14 9.09
C ASP A 293 -50.18 10.39 10.44
N ASN A 294 -51.10 9.43 10.54
CA ASN A 294 -51.28 8.57 11.72
C ASN A 294 -50.50 7.26 11.67
N GLY A 295 -49.73 7.02 10.63
CA GLY A 295 -48.96 5.78 10.41
C GLY A 295 -49.80 4.56 10.02
N ILE A 296 -51.11 4.70 9.77
CA ILE A 296 -52.04 3.60 9.43
C ILE A 296 -52.75 3.87 8.09
N SER A 297 -53.63 4.84 8.02
CA SER A 297 -54.34 5.18 6.79
C SER A 297 -55.06 6.54 6.93
N GLY A 298 -55.57 7.07 5.82
CA GLY A 298 -56.30 8.35 5.77
C GLY A 298 -55.40 9.41 5.14
N ARG A 299 -55.39 10.61 5.72
CA ARG A 299 -54.61 11.73 5.20
C ARG A 299 -53.11 11.49 5.32
N GLY A 300 -52.34 12.02 4.37
CA GLY A 300 -50.90 11.90 4.34
C GLY A 300 -50.32 12.56 3.08
N PHE A 301 -49.15 12.12 2.72
CA PHE A 301 -48.48 12.58 1.49
C PHE A 301 -47.80 11.43 0.76
N TRP A 302 -47.55 11.61 -0.52
CA TRP A 302 -46.80 10.68 -1.32
C TRP A 302 -45.34 11.14 -1.40
N GLU A 303 -44.41 10.22 -1.18
CA GLU A 303 -43.00 10.45 -1.35
C GLU A 303 -42.43 9.44 -2.37
N GLU A 304 -41.39 9.82 -3.04
CA GLU A 304 -40.67 8.94 -3.98
C GLU A 304 -40.08 7.74 -3.21
N THR A 305 -40.17 6.56 -3.81
CA THR A 305 -39.73 5.31 -3.18
C THR A 305 -39.14 4.33 -4.19
N ILE A 306 -38.60 3.23 -3.69
CA ILE A 306 -38.10 2.11 -4.47
C ILE A 306 -39.24 1.26 -5.03
N ALA A 307 -39.05 0.67 -6.17
CA ALA A 307 -39.96 -0.33 -6.74
C ALA A 307 -40.10 -1.56 -5.82
N PRO A 308 -41.31 -2.14 -5.66
CA PRO A 308 -41.54 -3.18 -4.67
C PRO A 308 -40.88 -4.54 -4.95
N ASN A 309 -40.38 -4.77 -6.18
CA ASN A 309 -39.82 -6.04 -6.66
C ASN A 309 -38.32 -5.99 -6.95
N VAL A 310 -37.63 -4.92 -6.57
CA VAL A 310 -36.19 -4.79 -6.80
C VAL A 310 -35.42 -4.94 -5.50
N SER A 311 -34.12 -5.26 -5.61
CA SER A 311 -33.24 -5.34 -4.46
C SER A 311 -33.14 -3.98 -3.75
N PRO A 312 -33.32 -3.93 -2.42
CA PRO A 312 -33.27 -2.69 -1.67
C PRO A 312 -31.85 -2.14 -1.48
N GLY A 313 -30.83 -2.88 -1.88
CA GLY A 313 -29.45 -2.43 -1.73
C GLY A 313 -28.44 -3.55 -1.83
N LEU A 314 -27.22 -3.23 -1.43
CA LEU A 314 -26.07 -4.11 -1.48
C LEU A 314 -25.94 -4.97 -0.21
N ASN A 315 -25.36 -6.14 -0.33
CA ASN A 315 -25.06 -7.01 0.79
C ASN A 315 -23.76 -6.55 1.49
N ASN A 316 -23.90 -5.93 2.65
CA ASN A 316 -22.77 -5.37 3.42
C ASN A 316 -21.65 -6.37 3.74
N GLN A 317 -21.96 -7.68 3.80
CA GLN A 317 -20.97 -8.72 4.08
C GLN A 317 -20.02 -8.98 2.91
N THR A 318 -20.37 -8.56 1.69
CA THR A 318 -19.58 -8.75 0.49
C THR A 318 -18.88 -7.47 0.02
N LEU A 319 -19.13 -6.37 0.67
CA LEU A 319 -18.55 -5.06 0.41
C LEU A 319 -17.31 -4.81 1.30
N PRO A 320 -16.47 -3.81 0.98
CA PRO A 320 -15.35 -3.42 1.84
C PRO A 320 -15.78 -3.19 3.29
N HIS A 321 -14.91 -3.61 4.19
CA HIS A 321 -15.10 -3.51 5.63
C HIS A 321 -14.23 -2.40 6.21
N GLU A 322 -14.47 -2.00 7.45
CA GLU A 322 -13.66 -1.00 8.12
C GLU A 322 -12.88 -1.58 9.31
N LEU A 323 -11.64 -1.14 9.43
CA LEU A 323 -10.81 -1.25 10.61
C LEU A 323 -10.72 0.15 11.22
N ILE A 324 -11.44 0.38 12.30
CA ILE A 324 -11.55 1.68 12.95
C ILE A 324 -10.75 1.70 14.26
N ASN A 325 -9.97 2.76 14.46
CA ASN A 325 -9.31 3.03 15.73
C ASN A 325 -10.38 3.54 16.72
N THR A 326 -10.57 2.81 17.80
CA THR A 326 -11.58 3.12 18.83
C THR A 326 -10.98 3.66 20.12
N GLY A 327 -9.65 3.78 20.17
CA GLY A 327 -8.89 4.30 21.30
C GLY A 327 -7.44 3.84 21.21
N THR A 328 -6.58 4.37 22.06
CA THR A 328 -5.15 4.06 22.07
C THR A 328 -4.90 2.55 22.11
N ASN A 329 -4.23 2.02 21.09
CA ASN A 329 -3.95 0.61 20.90
C ASN A 329 -5.19 -0.31 20.84
N THR A 330 -6.35 0.22 20.43
CA THR A 330 -7.58 -0.56 20.28
C THR A 330 -8.26 -0.31 18.95
N PHE A 331 -8.66 -1.38 18.29
CA PHE A 331 -9.29 -1.35 16.98
C PHE A 331 -10.56 -2.19 16.95
N THR A 332 -11.48 -1.82 16.08
CA THR A 332 -12.65 -2.65 15.76
C THR A 332 -12.70 -2.90 14.26
N PHE A 333 -12.73 -4.18 13.87
CA PHE A 333 -12.94 -4.60 12.48
C PHE A 333 -14.39 -5.02 12.29
N LYS A 334 -15.13 -4.34 11.43
CA LYS A 334 -16.56 -4.59 11.22
C LYS A 334 -17.01 -4.27 9.79
N THR A 335 -18.22 -4.71 9.46
CA THR A 335 -18.89 -4.34 8.22
C THR A 335 -19.27 -2.85 8.24
N ILE A 336 -19.12 -2.19 7.11
CA ILE A 336 -19.67 -0.86 6.88
C ILE A 336 -21.16 -0.99 6.54
N THR A 337 -21.98 -0.08 7.05
CA THR A 337 -23.38 0.01 6.65
C THR A 337 -23.49 0.86 5.39
N TYR A 338 -23.67 0.22 4.25
CA TYR A 338 -23.94 0.90 2.99
C TYR A 338 -25.42 1.28 2.90
N ALA A 339 -25.68 2.46 2.32
CA ALA A 339 -27.04 2.96 2.22
C ALA A 339 -27.89 2.06 1.30
N ALA A 340 -29.15 1.92 1.68
CA ALA A 340 -30.13 1.25 0.84
C ALA A 340 -30.60 2.18 -0.29
N ARG A 341 -31.00 1.59 -1.42
CA ARG A 341 -31.69 2.28 -2.51
C ARG A 341 -33.03 2.82 -1.98
N LYS A 342 -33.27 4.10 -2.13
CA LYS A 342 -34.47 4.76 -1.60
C LYS A 342 -35.51 5.04 -2.67
N THR A 343 -35.13 5.09 -3.94
CA THR A 343 -35.98 5.53 -5.04
C THR A 343 -35.72 4.71 -6.29
N GLY A 344 -36.71 4.65 -7.19
CA GLY A 344 -36.60 4.10 -8.52
C GLY A 344 -36.56 2.57 -8.62
N ASP A 345 -36.12 2.10 -9.76
CA ASP A 345 -35.93 0.68 -10.11
C ASP A 345 -34.57 0.48 -10.79
N ASP A 346 -34.37 -0.67 -11.45
CA ASP A 346 -33.09 -0.98 -12.10
C ASP A 346 -32.83 -0.13 -13.36
N ASP A 347 -33.85 0.52 -13.92
CA ASP A 347 -33.74 1.40 -15.10
C ASP A 347 -33.49 2.86 -14.70
N THR A 348 -34.16 3.35 -13.66
CA THR A 348 -34.13 4.77 -13.24
C THR A 348 -33.14 5.07 -12.13
N ASN A 349 -32.75 4.07 -11.32
CA ASN A 349 -31.73 4.15 -10.29
C ASN A 349 -30.97 2.83 -10.25
N SER A 350 -30.15 2.60 -11.25
CA SER A 350 -29.45 1.34 -11.50
C SER A 350 -28.53 0.92 -10.36
N GLN A 351 -28.27 -0.38 -10.28
CA GLN A 351 -27.26 -0.92 -9.38
C GLN A 351 -25.88 -0.41 -9.79
N PRO A 352 -24.97 -0.15 -8.82
CA PRO A 352 -23.59 0.21 -9.11
C PRO A 352 -22.89 -0.85 -9.97
N SER A 353 -22.04 -0.43 -10.91
CA SER A 353 -21.36 -1.31 -11.88
C SER A 353 -20.44 -2.37 -11.24
N PHE A 354 -20.09 -2.21 -9.99
CA PHE A 354 -19.33 -3.22 -9.23
C PHE A 354 -20.20 -4.38 -8.70
N LEU A 355 -21.53 -4.32 -8.82
CA LEU A 355 -22.39 -5.46 -8.47
C LEU A 355 -22.05 -6.67 -9.36
N ASP A 356 -22.06 -7.87 -8.77
CA ASP A 356 -21.67 -9.15 -9.40
C ASP A 356 -20.21 -9.18 -9.89
N ASN A 357 -19.40 -8.23 -9.45
CA ASN A 357 -17.97 -8.13 -9.74
C ASN A 357 -17.16 -7.96 -8.45
N THR A 358 -15.85 -7.99 -8.59
CA THR A 358 -14.94 -7.71 -7.47
C THR A 358 -14.49 -6.27 -7.50
N ILE A 359 -14.31 -5.66 -6.34
CA ILE A 359 -13.70 -4.34 -6.19
C ILE A 359 -12.18 -4.51 -6.14
N THR A 360 -11.45 -3.90 -7.06
CA THR A 360 -10.00 -4.07 -7.20
C THR A 360 -9.20 -3.04 -6.41
N ALA A 361 -9.68 -1.82 -6.29
CA ALA A 361 -9.07 -0.74 -5.52
C ALA A 361 -10.12 0.30 -5.13
N GLY A 362 -9.75 1.21 -4.25
CA GLY A 362 -10.59 2.32 -3.87
C GLY A 362 -9.78 3.59 -3.61
N PHE A 363 -10.44 4.72 -3.51
CA PHE A 363 -9.83 6.02 -3.31
C PHE A 363 -10.82 7.04 -2.74
N PHE A 364 -10.27 8.12 -2.18
CA PHE A 364 -11.06 9.30 -1.83
C PHE A 364 -10.67 10.47 -2.72
N HIS A 365 -11.65 11.14 -3.28
CA HIS A 365 -11.42 12.35 -4.06
C HIS A 365 -12.69 13.21 -4.11
N ASN A 366 -12.54 14.54 -3.99
CA ASN A 366 -13.64 15.51 -4.03
C ASN A 366 -14.83 15.12 -3.14
N ASN A 367 -14.54 14.76 -1.90
CA ASN A 367 -15.54 14.39 -0.88
C ASN A 367 -16.41 13.19 -1.29
N ARG A 368 -15.85 12.26 -2.06
CA ARG A 368 -16.48 11.00 -2.49
C ARG A 368 -15.55 9.82 -2.27
N LEU A 369 -16.10 8.69 -1.86
CA LEU A 369 -15.43 7.41 -1.87
C LEU A 369 -15.61 6.79 -3.26
N GLY A 370 -14.52 6.40 -3.90
CA GLY A 370 -14.54 5.73 -5.21
C GLY A 370 -14.06 4.29 -5.13
N PHE A 371 -14.63 3.44 -5.96
CA PHE A 371 -14.22 2.06 -6.16
C PHE A 371 -13.92 1.79 -7.63
N LEU A 372 -12.92 0.94 -7.88
CA LEU A 372 -12.61 0.39 -9.18
C LEU A 372 -13.14 -1.03 -9.29
N SER A 373 -13.79 -1.35 -10.40
CA SER A 373 -14.23 -2.70 -10.70
C SER A 373 -14.17 -2.95 -12.20
N LYS A 374 -13.35 -3.91 -12.62
CA LYS A 374 -13.06 -4.14 -14.06
C LYS A 374 -12.59 -2.85 -14.75
N ASP A 375 -13.34 -2.35 -15.69
CA ASP A 375 -13.10 -1.11 -16.44
C ASP A 375 -13.92 0.09 -15.93
N ASN A 376 -14.66 -0.09 -14.82
CA ASN A 376 -15.55 0.93 -14.27
C ASN A 376 -14.93 1.62 -13.06
N VAL A 377 -15.30 2.89 -12.91
CA VAL A 377 -15.07 3.73 -11.75
C VAL A 377 -16.41 4.18 -11.20
N THR A 378 -16.73 3.75 -9.99
CA THR A 378 -17.96 4.13 -9.30
C THR A 378 -17.60 4.98 -8.09
N MET A 379 -18.18 6.17 -7.97
CA MET A 379 -17.99 7.08 -6.83
C MET A 379 -19.30 7.30 -6.09
N SER A 380 -19.23 7.35 -4.77
CA SER A 380 -20.37 7.60 -3.89
C SER A 380 -20.99 8.98 -4.09
N GLN A 381 -22.13 9.22 -3.47
CA GLN A 381 -22.66 10.56 -3.31
C GLN A 381 -21.64 11.48 -2.62
N SER A 382 -21.66 12.76 -2.98
CA SER A 382 -20.79 13.76 -2.34
C SER A 382 -21.20 13.98 -0.89
N GLY A 383 -20.27 13.73 0.04
CA GLY A 383 -20.49 13.83 1.48
C GLY A 383 -21.13 12.59 2.14
N GLU A 384 -21.67 11.66 1.36
CA GLU A 384 -22.24 10.40 1.83
C GLU A 384 -21.41 9.24 1.27
N PHE A 385 -20.34 8.89 1.96
CA PHE A 385 -19.29 8.00 1.44
C PHE A 385 -19.75 6.55 1.17
N PHE A 386 -20.86 6.14 1.79
CA PHE A 386 -21.36 4.78 1.67
C PHE A 386 -22.72 4.70 0.97
N ASP A 387 -23.11 5.76 0.25
CA ASP A 387 -24.31 5.81 -0.57
C ASP A 387 -23.93 5.85 -2.06
N PHE A 388 -24.31 4.81 -2.81
CA PHE A 388 -24.02 4.62 -4.23
C PHE A 388 -25.27 4.64 -5.10
N TYR A 389 -26.38 5.19 -4.57
CA TYR A 389 -27.65 5.30 -5.30
C TYR A 389 -28.06 6.75 -5.49
N PHE A 390 -28.83 7.01 -6.52
CA PHE A 390 -29.40 8.33 -6.78
C PHE A 390 -30.43 8.70 -5.71
N LYS A 391 -30.52 9.99 -5.40
CA LYS A 391 -31.50 10.50 -4.43
C LYS A 391 -32.93 10.54 -5.00
N SER A 392 -33.04 10.75 -6.30
CA SER A 392 -34.33 10.82 -7.01
C SER A 392 -34.20 10.06 -8.34
N ALA A 393 -35.24 9.34 -8.72
CA ALA A 393 -35.36 8.74 -10.05
C ALA A 393 -35.80 9.74 -11.14
N GLN A 394 -36.28 10.91 -10.73
CA GLN A 394 -36.79 11.93 -11.66
C GLN A 394 -35.73 12.92 -12.12
N THR A 395 -34.75 13.22 -11.27
CA THR A 395 -33.73 14.25 -11.54
C THR A 395 -32.37 13.82 -11.04
N VAL A 396 -31.34 13.98 -11.88
CA VAL A 396 -29.95 13.76 -11.48
C VAL A 396 -29.40 15.01 -10.83
N LEU A 397 -28.92 14.87 -9.59
CA LEU A 397 -28.32 15.96 -8.81
C LEU A 397 -26.79 15.96 -8.96
N ASP A 398 -26.16 17.10 -8.80
CA ASP A 398 -24.70 17.21 -8.83
C ASP A 398 -24.01 16.39 -7.73
N SER A 399 -24.73 16.13 -6.63
CA SER A 399 -24.24 15.32 -5.51
C SER A 399 -24.37 13.80 -5.74
N ASP A 400 -25.13 13.36 -6.73
CA ASP A 400 -25.41 11.96 -6.97
C ASP A 400 -24.17 11.15 -7.34
N PRO A 401 -24.20 9.81 -7.22
CA PRO A 401 -23.08 8.93 -7.54
C PRO A 401 -22.63 9.08 -8.99
N ILE A 402 -21.34 8.84 -9.21
CA ILE A 402 -20.72 8.83 -10.54
C ILE A 402 -20.38 7.37 -10.86
N ASP A 403 -20.83 6.86 -12.00
CA ASP A 403 -20.50 5.52 -12.49
C ASP A 403 -20.15 5.59 -13.97
N LEU A 404 -18.85 5.41 -14.27
CA LEU A 404 -18.31 5.60 -15.62
C LEU A 404 -17.37 4.46 -15.98
N SER A 405 -17.39 4.06 -17.27
CA SER A 405 -16.45 3.07 -17.80
C SER A 405 -15.33 3.70 -18.60
N CYS A 406 -14.13 3.08 -18.52
CA CYS A 406 -12.99 3.42 -19.34
C CYS A 406 -13.13 2.83 -20.73
N SER A 407 -13.53 3.63 -21.70
CA SER A 407 -13.60 3.20 -23.10
C SER A 407 -12.22 3.11 -23.74
N SER A 408 -11.79 1.93 -24.16
CA SER A 408 -10.53 1.73 -24.88
C SER A 408 -10.63 0.58 -25.88
N VAL A 409 -9.81 0.66 -26.93
CA VAL A 409 -9.64 -0.43 -27.92
C VAL A 409 -8.98 -1.68 -27.32
N LYS A 410 -8.24 -1.52 -26.20
CA LYS A 410 -7.59 -2.62 -25.51
C LYS A 410 -8.42 -3.03 -24.29
N PRO A 411 -8.42 -4.33 -23.90
CA PRO A 411 -9.03 -4.74 -22.64
C PRO A 411 -8.40 -3.97 -21.47
N THR A 412 -9.22 -3.28 -20.71
CA THR A 412 -8.78 -2.42 -19.61
C THR A 412 -9.42 -2.89 -18.31
N ALA A 413 -8.66 -3.63 -17.50
CA ALA A 413 -9.01 -3.82 -16.10
C ALA A 413 -8.23 -2.79 -15.27
N LEU A 414 -8.92 -2.02 -14.46
CA LEU A 414 -8.31 -1.04 -13.56
C LEU A 414 -7.83 -1.74 -12.29
N HIS A 415 -6.58 -1.51 -11.93
CA HIS A 415 -5.94 -2.17 -10.79
C HIS A 415 -5.46 -1.23 -9.71
N ALA A 416 -5.14 0.01 -10.09
CA ALA A 416 -4.64 1.00 -9.15
C ALA A 416 -5.16 2.39 -9.52
N VAL A 417 -5.14 3.26 -8.54
CA VAL A 417 -5.66 4.63 -8.65
C VAL A 417 -4.84 5.56 -7.79
N LEU A 418 -4.62 6.76 -8.29
CA LEU A 418 -3.95 7.82 -7.54
C LEU A 418 -4.69 9.14 -7.73
N PRO A 419 -5.32 9.69 -6.69
CA PRO A 419 -5.87 11.04 -6.72
C PRO A 419 -4.76 12.09 -6.84
N THR A 420 -4.95 13.07 -7.70
CA THR A 420 -4.04 14.21 -7.89
C THR A 420 -4.82 15.52 -7.88
N ALA A 421 -4.13 16.63 -7.82
CA ALA A 421 -4.77 17.95 -7.89
C ALA A 421 -5.50 18.21 -9.23
N GLN A 422 -5.16 17.48 -10.29
CA GLN A 422 -5.71 17.66 -11.63
C GLN A 422 -6.86 16.68 -11.95
N GLY A 423 -7.10 15.70 -11.07
CA GLY A 423 -8.09 14.64 -11.26
C GLY A 423 -7.58 13.32 -10.71
N VAL A 424 -8.25 12.26 -11.01
CA VAL A 424 -7.91 10.91 -10.53
C VAL A 424 -7.24 10.13 -11.64
N VAL A 425 -5.98 9.76 -11.45
CA VAL A 425 -5.25 8.94 -12.41
C VAL A 425 -5.54 7.47 -12.13
N LEU A 426 -5.99 6.77 -13.17
CA LEU A 426 -6.41 5.38 -13.14
C LEU A 426 -5.40 4.54 -13.93
N PHE A 427 -5.02 3.40 -13.38
CA PHE A 427 -4.02 2.54 -13.95
C PHE A 427 -4.62 1.18 -14.32
N SER A 428 -4.43 0.79 -15.58
CA SER A 428 -4.59 -0.57 -16.04
C SER A 428 -3.22 -1.19 -16.34
N ALA A 429 -3.15 -2.48 -16.62
CA ALA A 429 -1.90 -3.16 -16.92
C ALA A 429 -1.15 -2.57 -18.13
N LYS A 430 -1.82 -1.88 -19.04
CA LYS A 430 -1.23 -1.40 -20.32
C LYS A 430 -1.52 0.05 -20.67
N GLN A 431 -2.35 0.72 -19.90
CA GLN A 431 -2.79 2.10 -20.18
C GLN A 431 -3.05 2.84 -18.89
N GLN A 432 -2.91 4.17 -18.93
CA GLN A 432 -3.28 5.07 -17.87
C GLN A 432 -4.37 6.03 -18.38
N PHE A 433 -5.32 6.31 -17.50
CA PHE A 433 -6.44 7.21 -17.77
C PHE A 433 -6.48 8.30 -16.71
N ILE A 434 -7.18 9.37 -16.99
CA ILE A 434 -7.52 10.39 -16.01
C ILE A 434 -9.03 10.60 -15.98
N LEU A 435 -9.59 10.54 -14.78
CA LEU A 435 -10.95 10.97 -14.47
C LEU A 435 -10.88 12.43 -14.01
N PHE A 436 -11.55 13.32 -14.68
CA PHE A 436 -11.51 14.76 -14.43
C PHE A 436 -12.81 15.44 -14.83
N SER A 437 -12.92 16.70 -14.50
CA SER A 437 -13.97 17.60 -14.98
C SER A 437 -13.34 18.93 -15.37
N ASP A 438 -13.75 19.49 -16.51
CA ASP A 438 -13.25 20.78 -16.96
C ASP A 438 -13.63 21.94 -16.01
N SER A 439 -14.72 21.78 -15.24
CA SER A 439 -15.15 22.75 -14.23
C SER A 439 -14.40 22.65 -12.89
N GLY A 440 -13.56 21.61 -12.72
CA GLY A 440 -12.89 21.29 -11.46
C GLY A 440 -13.78 20.61 -10.40
N VAL A 441 -15.09 20.53 -10.63
CA VAL A 441 -16.04 19.82 -9.75
C VAL A 441 -16.51 18.55 -10.47
N LEU A 442 -16.36 17.42 -9.82
CA LEU A 442 -16.84 16.13 -10.35
C LEU A 442 -18.32 15.97 -10.04
N THR A 443 -19.13 15.99 -11.09
CA THR A 443 -20.57 15.68 -11.05
C THR A 443 -20.89 14.55 -12.02
N PRO A 444 -22.02 13.84 -11.87
CA PRO A 444 -22.38 12.75 -12.79
C PRO A 444 -22.45 13.19 -14.27
N GLN A 445 -22.79 14.43 -14.52
CA GLN A 445 -22.95 14.99 -15.87
C GLN A 445 -21.64 15.52 -16.47
N LEU A 446 -20.67 15.96 -15.65
CA LEU A 446 -19.44 16.62 -16.10
C LEU A 446 -18.21 15.73 -15.99
N ALA A 447 -18.29 14.62 -15.26
CA ALA A 447 -17.18 13.71 -15.10
C ALA A 447 -16.86 13.01 -16.42
N THR A 448 -15.58 13.04 -16.81
CA THR A 448 -15.09 12.41 -18.04
C THR A 448 -13.84 11.62 -17.79
N ILE A 449 -13.66 10.52 -18.52
CA ILE A 449 -12.45 9.71 -18.49
C ILE A 449 -11.78 9.74 -19.86
N ARG A 450 -10.47 10.02 -19.89
CA ARG A 450 -9.67 9.93 -21.11
C ARG A 450 -8.38 9.16 -20.90
N THR A 451 -7.87 8.52 -21.93
CA THR A 451 -6.53 7.91 -21.94
C THR A 451 -5.45 8.99 -21.96
N ILE A 452 -4.44 8.86 -21.12
CA ILE A 452 -3.32 9.80 -21.02
C ILE A 452 -1.98 9.18 -21.44
N SER A 453 -1.79 7.88 -21.25
CA SER A 453 -0.56 7.19 -21.69
C SER A 453 -0.79 5.69 -21.90
N ASN A 454 0.18 5.03 -22.55
CA ASN A 454 0.13 3.62 -22.92
C ASN A 454 1.38 2.86 -22.43
N PHE A 455 1.76 3.06 -21.17
CA PHE A 455 2.87 2.33 -20.57
C PHE A 455 2.36 1.09 -19.82
N GLU A 456 3.16 0.03 -19.83
CA GLU A 456 2.86 -1.16 -19.05
C GLU A 456 3.16 -0.89 -17.57
N MET A 457 2.29 -1.36 -16.69
CA MET A 457 2.42 -1.28 -15.24
C MET A 457 2.22 -2.66 -14.61
N ASP A 458 2.95 -2.94 -13.53
CA ASP A 458 2.67 -4.08 -12.67
C ASP A 458 1.41 -3.85 -11.85
N ASN A 459 0.43 -4.72 -11.98
CA ASN A 459 -0.87 -4.61 -11.33
C ASN A 459 -0.85 -4.96 -9.82
N LYS A 460 0.26 -5.48 -9.31
CA LYS A 460 0.40 -5.85 -7.89
C LYS A 460 0.95 -4.73 -7.02
N VAL A 461 1.63 -3.76 -7.63
CA VAL A 461 2.32 -2.68 -6.95
C VAL A 461 1.62 -1.36 -7.23
N ASP A 462 1.19 -0.69 -6.19
CA ASP A 462 0.51 0.60 -6.34
C ASP A 462 1.48 1.69 -6.77
N PRO A 463 1.04 2.62 -7.64
CA PRO A 463 1.80 3.81 -7.97
C PRO A 463 1.92 4.71 -6.74
N VAL A 464 2.98 5.49 -6.66
CA VAL A 464 3.23 6.43 -5.57
C VAL A 464 3.32 7.86 -6.07
N ASP A 465 2.80 8.78 -5.27
CA ASP A 465 2.96 10.21 -5.48
C ASP A 465 4.31 10.68 -4.91
N VAL A 466 5.03 11.49 -5.68
CA VAL A 466 6.33 12.07 -5.31
C VAL A 466 6.23 13.61 -5.29
N GLY A 467 5.02 14.10 -5.06
CA GLY A 467 4.67 15.52 -4.96
C GLY A 467 4.29 16.16 -6.30
N THR A 468 5.12 16.10 -7.31
CA THR A 468 4.85 16.64 -8.66
C THR A 468 4.84 15.58 -9.75
N GLN A 469 5.12 14.35 -9.39
CA GLN A 469 5.31 13.23 -10.30
C GLN A 469 4.69 11.97 -9.70
N ILE A 470 4.17 11.11 -10.56
CA ILE A 470 3.67 9.79 -10.17
C ILE A 470 4.70 8.76 -10.62
N ASN A 471 5.13 7.92 -9.68
CA ASN A 471 6.04 6.84 -10.00
C ASN A 471 5.32 5.50 -9.95
N PHE A 472 5.60 4.67 -10.95
CA PHE A 472 5.06 3.32 -11.06
C PHE A 472 6.10 2.38 -11.66
N ILE A 473 5.91 1.09 -11.46
CA ILE A 473 6.83 0.08 -11.94
C ILE A 473 6.23 -0.79 -13.03
N SER A 474 7.11 -1.29 -13.90
CA SER A 474 6.79 -2.27 -14.92
C SER A 474 7.76 -3.43 -14.85
N LYS A 475 7.24 -4.64 -14.81
CA LYS A 475 8.03 -5.86 -14.75
C LYS A 475 8.35 -6.39 -16.13
N THR A 476 9.58 -6.82 -16.31
CA THR A 476 10.02 -7.67 -17.42
C THR A 476 10.47 -9.01 -16.86
N PRO A 477 10.60 -10.08 -17.67
CA PRO A 477 10.99 -11.40 -17.15
C PRO A 477 12.32 -11.43 -16.36
N GLY A 478 13.21 -10.47 -16.57
CA GLY A 478 14.53 -10.45 -15.94
C GLY A 478 14.77 -9.30 -14.97
N TYR A 479 13.97 -8.25 -14.99
CA TYR A 479 14.18 -7.07 -14.15
C TYR A 479 12.95 -6.16 -14.10
N THR A 480 12.92 -5.25 -13.13
CA THR A 480 11.89 -4.21 -12.99
C THR A 480 12.38 -2.88 -13.55
N ARG A 481 11.47 -2.12 -14.16
CA ARG A 481 11.65 -0.72 -14.56
C ARG A 481 10.86 0.19 -13.66
N CYS A 482 11.42 1.35 -13.34
CA CYS A 482 10.75 2.42 -12.61
C CYS A 482 10.49 3.59 -13.55
N PHE A 483 9.24 3.96 -13.71
CA PHE A 483 8.81 5.09 -14.52
C PHE A 483 8.38 6.26 -13.63
N SER A 484 8.67 7.46 -14.10
CA SER A 484 8.17 8.69 -13.54
C SER A 484 7.28 9.38 -14.55
N MET A 485 6.04 9.68 -14.18
CA MET A 485 5.05 10.36 -14.99
C MET A 485 4.81 11.75 -14.43
N VAL A 486 5.13 12.77 -15.21
CA VAL A 486 4.90 14.18 -14.87
C VAL A 486 3.62 14.65 -15.55
N THR A 487 2.63 15.01 -14.76
CA THR A 487 1.37 15.58 -15.27
C THR A 487 1.56 17.05 -15.65
N ARG A 488 1.10 17.45 -16.83
CA ARG A 488 1.32 18.81 -17.39
C ARG A 488 0.05 19.64 -17.52
N GLY A 489 -1.05 19.21 -16.94
CA GLY A 489 -2.35 19.83 -17.04
C GLY A 489 -3.43 18.85 -17.45
N GLN A 490 -4.69 19.26 -17.32
CA GLN A 490 -5.82 18.36 -17.56
C GLN A 490 -5.96 17.93 -19.02
N GLN A 491 -5.52 18.74 -19.96
CA GLN A 491 -5.66 18.49 -21.40
C GLN A 491 -4.38 18.00 -22.09
N GLU A 492 -3.22 18.05 -21.42
CA GLU A 492 -1.95 17.61 -21.98
C GLU A 492 -1.64 16.15 -21.61
N ASN A 493 -0.96 15.44 -22.50
CA ASN A 493 -0.45 14.12 -22.17
C ASN A 493 0.76 14.25 -21.24
N PRO A 494 0.85 13.43 -20.19
CA PRO A 494 1.98 13.44 -19.28
C PRO A 494 3.27 13.02 -19.98
N GLN A 495 4.38 13.53 -19.50
CA GLN A 495 5.71 13.05 -19.88
C GLN A 495 6.06 11.87 -18.99
N VAL A 496 6.42 10.74 -19.60
CA VAL A 496 6.85 9.55 -18.87
C VAL A 496 8.34 9.30 -19.12
N LEU A 497 9.11 9.20 -18.05
CA LEU A 497 10.56 8.98 -18.06
C LEU A 497 10.91 7.65 -17.39
N ASP A 498 11.82 6.89 -17.97
CA ASP A 498 12.39 5.68 -17.38
C ASP A 498 13.58 6.07 -16.47
N LEU A 499 13.35 6.07 -15.15
CA LEU A 499 14.38 6.39 -14.14
C LEU A 499 15.42 5.27 -14.01
N SER A 500 15.06 4.04 -14.35
CA SER A 500 15.93 2.87 -14.23
C SER A 500 16.83 2.64 -15.45
N ARG A 501 16.82 3.53 -16.44
CA ARG A 501 17.54 3.37 -17.71
C ARG A 501 19.05 3.16 -17.55
N VAL A 502 19.64 3.81 -16.57
CA VAL A 502 21.09 3.73 -16.28
C VAL A 502 21.48 2.47 -15.49
N VAL A 503 20.50 1.82 -14.87
CA VAL A 503 20.65 0.58 -14.08
C VAL A 503 19.88 -0.59 -14.69
N LYS A 504 19.75 -0.61 -16.00
CA LYS A 504 19.04 -1.66 -16.72
C LYS A 504 19.51 -3.06 -16.28
N GLU A 505 18.56 -3.99 -16.05
CA GLU A 505 18.80 -5.38 -15.65
C GLU A 505 19.41 -5.54 -14.24
N TRP A 506 19.34 -4.51 -13.40
CA TRP A 506 19.87 -4.57 -12.03
C TRP A 506 18.80 -4.74 -10.96
N ILE A 507 17.64 -4.09 -11.12
CA ILE A 507 16.56 -4.15 -10.14
C ILE A 507 15.85 -5.49 -10.24
N SER A 508 15.64 -6.17 -9.10
CA SER A 508 14.94 -7.46 -9.03
C SER A 508 13.62 -7.48 -9.82
N PRO A 509 13.29 -8.56 -10.54
CA PRO A 509 12.00 -8.68 -11.24
C PRO A 509 10.81 -8.89 -10.30
N ASN A 510 11.03 -9.15 -9.00
CA ASN A 510 9.99 -9.53 -8.05
C ASN A 510 9.57 -8.40 -7.10
N ILE A 511 9.95 -7.16 -7.40
CA ILE A 511 9.56 -6.01 -6.58
C ILE A 511 8.05 -6.03 -6.31
N ASP A 512 7.64 -5.98 -5.04
CA ASP A 512 6.25 -5.95 -4.63
C ASP A 512 5.92 -4.80 -3.67
N GLN A 513 6.93 -3.99 -3.33
CA GLN A 513 6.79 -2.79 -2.51
C GLN A 513 7.41 -1.59 -3.20
N LEU A 514 6.67 -0.52 -3.33
CA LEU A 514 7.11 0.77 -3.84
C LEU A 514 6.62 1.84 -2.87
N ILE A 515 7.54 2.60 -2.32
CA ILE A 515 7.25 3.69 -1.38
C ILE A 515 7.99 4.95 -1.79
N SER A 516 7.48 6.09 -1.39
CA SER A 516 8.08 7.39 -1.67
C SER A 516 8.11 8.27 -0.43
N SER A 517 9.09 9.13 -0.36
CA SER A 517 9.15 10.25 0.58
C SER A 517 9.52 11.51 -0.20
N PRO A 518 8.55 12.35 -0.54
CA PRO A 518 8.82 13.63 -1.21
C PRO A 518 9.73 14.55 -0.40
N GLN A 519 9.56 14.59 0.91
CA GLN A 519 10.39 15.40 1.82
C GLN A 519 11.86 14.98 1.79
N ASN A 520 12.12 13.68 1.81
CA ASN A 520 13.48 13.15 1.73
C ASN A 520 13.98 12.97 0.29
N SER A 521 13.19 13.36 -0.71
CA SER A 521 13.53 13.18 -2.14
C SER A 521 13.98 11.75 -2.44
N MET A 522 13.16 10.78 -2.02
CA MET A 522 13.53 9.36 -2.02
C MET A 522 12.39 8.48 -2.50
N ILE A 523 12.75 7.46 -3.27
CA ILE A 523 11.89 6.34 -3.63
C ILE A 523 12.60 5.07 -3.19
N ALA A 524 11.87 4.16 -2.54
CA ALA A 524 12.40 2.86 -2.16
C ALA A 524 11.56 1.75 -2.78
N MET A 525 12.24 0.73 -3.30
CA MET A 525 11.64 -0.47 -3.88
C MET A 525 12.18 -1.70 -3.17
N GLY A 526 11.29 -2.57 -2.75
CA GLY A 526 11.62 -3.79 -2.04
C GLY A 526 10.87 -5.00 -2.57
N GLU A 527 11.38 -6.16 -2.24
CA GLU A 527 10.75 -7.45 -2.46
C GLU A 527 10.52 -8.13 -1.11
N GLN A 528 9.29 -8.58 -0.84
CA GLN A 528 8.99 -9.33 0.37
C GLN A 528 9.80 -10.63 0.38
N ASN A 529 10.42 -10.94 1.50
CA ASN A 529 11.35 -12.04 1.72
C ASN A 529 12.74 -11.89 1.05
N SER A 530 13.09 -10.71 0.54
CA SER A 530 14.46 -10.34 0.16
C SER A 530 15.08 -9.40 1.20
N ASN A 531 16.40 -9.38 1.29
CA ASN A 531 17.12 -8.41 2.13
C ASN A 531 17.61 -7.19 1.32
N GLU A 532 17.32 -7.12 0.03
CA GLU A 532 17.75 -6.04 -0.86
C GLU A 532 16.66 -4.97 -0.98
N LEU A 533 17.04 -3.70 -0.83
CA LEU A 533 16.22 -2.55 -1.16
C LEU A 533 16.94 -1.69 -2.20
N TYR A 534 16.21 -1.29 -3.22
CA TYR A 534 16.70 -0.38 -4.25
C TYR A 534 16.20 1.01 -3.94
N ILE A 535 17.13 1.93 -3.66
CA ILE A 535 16.83 3.31 -3.27
C ILE A 535 17.19 4.22 -4.42
N PHE A 536 16.24 5.08 -4.81
CA PHE A 536 16.47 6.18 -5.73
C PHE A 536 16.39 7.50 -4.98
N ARG A 537 17.49 8.25 -4.99
CA ARG A 537 17.57 9.59 -4.44
C ARG A 537 17.61 10.61 -5.57
N TYR A 538 16.89 11.70 -5.40
CA TYR A 538 16.87 12.78 -6.39
C TYR A 538 16.92 14.15 -5.68
N TYR A 539 17.47 15.13 -6.36
CA TYR A 539 17.43 16.52 -5.92
C TYR A 539 17.46 17.44 -7.13
N ASN A 540 16.54 18.37 -7.17
CA ASN A 540 16.40 19.40 -8.20
C ASN A 540 16.39 20.76 -7.52
N ASP A 541 17.25 21.68 -7.98
CA ASP A 541 17.33 23.05 -7.45
C ASP A 541 16.36 24.03 -8.12
N GLY A 542 15.42 23.51 -8.92
CA GLY A 542 14.46 24.28 -9.71
C GLY A 542 14.95 24.67 -11.10
N LYS A 543 16.22 24.43 -11.43
CA LYS A 543 16.83 24.66 -12.74
C LYS A 543 17.31 23.38 -13.39
N GLU A 544 18.02 22.57 -12.64
CA GLU A 544 18.58 21.30 -13.11
C GLU A 544 18.56 20.20 -12.05
N ASN A 545 18.61 18.97 -12.51
CA ASN A 545 18.69 17.81 -11.61
C ASN A 545 20.14 17.65 -11.13
N LEU A 546 20.40 18.06 -9.90
CA LEU A 546 21.72 17.97 -9.29
C LEU A 546 22.08 16.56 -8.81
N MET A 547 21.07 15.77 -8.48
CA MET A 547 21.23 14.39 -8.01
C MET A 547 20.15 13.48 -8.59
N GLN A 548 20.59 12.35 -9.14
CA GLN A 548 19.73 11.22 -9.54
C GLN A 548 20.55 9.94 -9.31
N ALA A 549 20.38 9.35 -8.16
CA ALA A 549 21.27 8.32 -7.67
C ALA A 549 20.51 7.05 -7.27
N TRP A 550 20.85 5.94 -7.90
CA TRP A 550 20.45 4.60 -7.47
C TRP A 550 21.49 4.03 -6.52
N VAL A 551 21.05 3.46 -5.42
CA VAL A 551 21.88 2.71 -4.48
C VAL A 551 21.11 1.49 -3.97
N GLU A 552 21.83 0.51 -3.45
CA GLU A 552 21.27 -0.70 -2.87
C GLU A 552 21.49 -0.71 -1.37
N TRP A 553 20.44 -0.94 -0.61
CA TRP A 553 20.54 -1.18 0.83
C TRP A 553 20.34 -2.65 1.14
N GLN A 554 21.21 -3.18 1.95
CA GLN A 554 21.10 -4.53 2.48
C GLN A 554 20.50 -4.45 3.88
N MET A 555 19.33 -5.06 4.04
CA MET A 555 18.59 -5.06 5.30
C MET A 555 19.13 -6.12 6.28
N PRO A 556 18.95 -5.92 7.59
CA PRO A 556 19.45 -6.86 8.60
C PRO A 556 18.74 -8.22 8.61
N GLY A 557 17.76 -8.44 7.78
CA GLY A 557 17.01 -9.68 7.61
C GLY A 557 16.15 -9.60 6.36
N THR A 558 15.32 -10.61 6.11
CA THR A 558 14.41 -10.57 4.95
C THR A 558 13.28 -9.59 5.21
N THR A 559 13.15 -8.63 4.32
CA THR A 559 12.15 -7.56 4.38
C THR A 559 10.75 -8.15 4.25
N GLN A 560 9.86 -7.80 5.16
CA GLN A 560 8.45 -8.12 5.07
C GLN A 560 7.64 -6.90 4.67
N PHE A 561 8.03 -5.74 5.20
CA PHE A 561 7.35 -4.48 4.94
C PHE A 561 8.29 -3.30 5.16
N ILE A 562 8.13 -2.28 4.36
CA ILE A 562 8.79 -0.98 4.51
C ILE A 562 7.76 0.13 4.35
N THR A 563 7.94 1.20 5.09
CA THR A 563 7.19 2.46 4.92
C THR A 563 8.06 3.62 5.38
N ILE A 564 7.75 4.81 4.88
CA ILE A 564 8.40 6.05 5.31
C ILE A 564 7.31 7.00 5.77
N ASP A 565 7.48 7.51 6.97
CA ASP A 565 6.70 8.60 7.49
C ASP A 565 7.63 9.71 7.97
N SER A 566 7.36 10.93 7.51
CA SER A 566 8.21 12.07 7.78
C SER A 566 9.69 11.79 7.47
N ASP A 567 10.57 11.81 8.46
CA ASP A 567 12.00 11.53 8.34
C ASP A 567 12.39 10.13 8.83
N ASP A 568 11.40 9.28 9.11
CA ASP A 568 11.62 7.95 9.65
C ASP A 568 11.21 6.86 8.65
N MET A 569 12.10 5.90 8.44
CA MET A 569 11.81 4.70 7.67
C MET A 569 11.57 3.53 8.62
N TYR A 570 10.35 3.04 8.63
CA TYR A 570 9.99 1.83 9.37
C TYR A 570 10.18 0.60 8.50
N ALA A 571 10.72 -0.45 9.10
CA ALA A 571 10.90 -1.74 8.44
C ALA A 571 10.47 -2.88 9.37
N VAL A 572 9.70 -3.80 8.82
CA VAL A 572 9.48 -5.11 9.43
C VAL A 572 10.35 -6.10 8.70
N THR A 573 11.30 -6.70 9.41
CA THR A 573 12.21 -7.71 8.85
C THR A 573 12.06 -9.02 9.57
N LYS A 574 12.18 -10.13 8.86
CA LYS A 574 12.25 -11.46 9.45
C LYS A 574 13.70 -11.87 9.60
N GLN A 575 14.10 -12.20 10.81
CA GLN A 575 15.45 -12.56 11.18
C GLN A 575 15.41 -13.95 11.80
N GLY A 576 15.90 -14.91 11.05
CA GLY A 576 15.75 -16.31 11.44
C GLY A 576 14.27 -16.64 11.64
N ASN A 577 13.87 -16.83 12.89
CA ASN A 577 12.50 -17.21 13.26
C ASN A 577 11.69 -16.05 13.90
N GLN A 578 12.13 -14.81 13.75
CA GLN A 578 11.55 -13.68 14.46
C GLN A 578 11.22 -12.52 13.52
N PHE A 579 10.03 -11.92 13.69
CA PHE A 579 9.63 -10.68 13.01
C PHE A 579 10.00 -9.49 13.88
N VAL A 580 10.79 -8.59 13.35
CA VAL A 580 11.35 -7.45 14.08
C VAL A 580 10.89 -6.16 13.42
N LEU A 581 10.31 -5.28 14.22
CA LEU A 581 10.05 -3.90 13.84
C LEU A 581 11.26 -3.04 14.19
N SER A 582 11.74 -2.32 13.21
CA SER A 582 12.88 -1.41 13.35
C SER A 582 12.64 -0.10 12.60
N LYS A 583 13.39 0.93 12.95
CA LYS A 583 13.26 2.28 12.43
C LYS A 583 14.63 2.89 12.10
N ALA A 584 14.76 3.52 10.95
CA ALA A 584 15.94 4.28 10.55
C ALA A 584 15.58 5.76 10.37
N ALA A 585 16.29 6.65 11.06
CA ALA A 585 16.14 8.09 10.88
C ALA A 585 16.85 8.53 9.59
N LEU A 586 16.12 9.02 8.62
CA LEU A 586 16.63 9.50 7.33
C LEU A 586 17.28 10.88 7.44
N SER A 587 16.86 11.66 8.44
CA SER A 587 17.52 12.90 8.79
C SER A 587 18.88 12.58 9.40
N GLN A 588 19.94 13.14 8.85
CA GLN A 588 21.29 12.98 9.37
C GLN A 588 21.61 14.01 10.47
N SER A 589 20.57 14.63 11.05
CA SER A 589 20.72 15.65 12.06
C SER A 589 21.46 15.09 13.30
N PRO A 590 22.56 15.67 13.70
CA PRO A 590 23.29 15.26 14.89
C PRO A 590 22.56 15.58 16.21
N GLU A 591 21.43 16.29 16.17
CA GLU A 591 20.66 16.63 17.37
C GLU A 591 20.04 15.41 18.06
N GLN A 592 19.74 14.38 17.32
CA GLN A 592 19.26 13.10 17.85
C GLN A 592 20.38 12.10 18.13
N ALA A 593 21.63 12.56 18.07
CA ALA A 593 22.79 11.70 18.18
C ALA A 593 22.87 10.99 19.52
N ILE A 594 23.14 9.68 19.46
CA ILE A 594 23.27 8.81 20.62
C ILE A 594 24.71 8.81 21.15
N ILE A 595 25.70 9.02 20.25
CA ILE A 595 27.11 8.97 20.58
C ILE A 595 27.69 10.39 20.60
N VAL A 596 28.34 10.75 21.69
CA VAL A 596 29.00 12.03 21.83
C VAL A 596 30.44 11.78 22.23
N ASN A 597 31.40 12.27 21.47
CA ASN A 597 32.80 12.17 21.86
C ASN A 597 33.23 13.28 22.83
N ASN A 598 34.45 13.20 23.32
CA ASN A 598 35.01 14.19 24.24
C ASN A 598 35.19 15.59 23.60
N LYS A 599 35.13 15.73 22.29
CA LYS A 599 35.12 17.01 21.55
C LYS A 599 33.71 17.58 21.38
N GLY A 600 32.68 16.89 21.90
CA GLY A 600 31.29 17.29 21.76
C GLY A 600 30.67 17.00 20.38
N GLN A 601 31.36 16.29 19.51
CA GLN A 601 30.81 15.86 18.24
C GLN A 601 29.78 14.74 18.46
N LYS A 602 28.63 14.87 17.87
CA LYS A 602 27.49 13.96 18.00
C LYS A 602 27.32 13.14 16.73
N VAL A 603 27.11 11.86 16.87
CA VAL A 603 26.83 10.95 15.75
C VAL A 603 25.76 9.93 16.11
N ASN A 604 25.01 9.49 15.11
CA ASN A 604 24.15 8.35 15.23
C ASN A 604 24.95 7.06 14.98
N PRO A 605 24.65 5.94 15.68
CA PRO A 605 25.33 4.68 15.42
C PRO A 605 24.97 4.17 14.04
N SER A 606 26.01 3.88 13.25
CA SER A 606 25.86 3.24 11.93
C SER A 606 25.89 1.72 12.07
N MET A 607 24.87 1.17 12.74
CA MET A 607 24.71 -0.26 13.01
C MET A 607 23.23 -0.64 12.93
N ASP A 608 22.96 -1.88 12.61
CA ASP A 608 21.60 -2.39 12.45
C ASP A 608 21.09 -3.02 13.74
N LEU A 609 19.76 -2.97 13.93
CA LEU A 609 19.05 -3.47 15.10
C LEU A 609 19.63 -2.93 16.41
N TYR A 610 20.16 -1.72 16.36
CA TYR A 610 20.74 -1.16 17.56
C TYR A 610 19.68 -0.83 18.61
N ALA A 611 20.01 -1.19 19.84
CA ALA A 611 19.18 -0.91 21.02
C ALA A 611 20.05 -0.79 22.25
N ALA A 612 19.51 -0.24 23.32
CA ALA A 612 20.15 -0.37 24.63
C ALA A 612 20.21 -1.86 25.02
N ALA A 613 21.30 -2.29 25.64
CA ALA A 613 21.38 -3.62 26.19
C ALA A 613 20.22 -3.86 27.19
N ALA A 614 19.57 -5.02 27.11
CA ALA A 614 18.46 -5.36 28.00
C ALA A 614 18.90 -5.36 29.50
N SER A 615 20.11 -5.84 29.75
CA SER A 615 20.79 -5.75 31.04
C SER A 615 22.30 -5.94 30.86
N VAL A 616 23.08 -5.46 31.80
CA VAL A 616 24.53 -5.63 31.84
C VAL A 616 24.92 -6.23 33.19
N VAL A 617 25.55 -7.39 33.16
CA VAL A 617 25.98 -8.13 34.38
C VAL A 617 27.47 -8.40 34.30
N PHE A 618 28.18 -8.08 35.35
CA PHE A 618 29.59 -8.35 35.44
C PHE A 618 29.87 -9.68 36.15
N ASP A 619 30.55 -10.57 35.44
CA ASP A 619 31.03 -11.84 35.97
C ASP A 619 32.45 -11.64 36.50
N SER A 620 32.56 -11.51 37.83
CA SER A 620 33.82 -11.26 38.49
C SER A 620 34.76 -12.47 38.52
N VAL A 621 34.24 -13.68 38.27
CA VAL A 621 35.04 -14.91 38.26
C VAL A 621 35.80 -15.01 36.93
N ASN A 622 35.11 -14.71 35.82
CA ASN A 622 35.70 -14.77 34.48
C ASN A 622 36.21 -13.39 34.03
N ASN A 623 36.07 -12.33 34.84
CA ASN A 623 36.48 -10.95 34.55
C ASN A 623 35.93 -10.44 33.20
N LEU A 624 34.61 -10.56 33.01
CA LEU A 624 33.93 -10.12 31.79
C LEU A 624 32.55 -9.51 32.08
N SER A 625 32.09 -8.61 31.22
CA SER A 625 30.70 -8.16 31.22
C SER A 625 29.88 -8.91 30.23
N LYS A 626 28.67 -9.36 30.64
CA LYS A 626 27.62 -9.92 29.82
C LYS A 626 26.61 -8.82 29.48
N CYS A 627 26.50 -8.46 28.22
CA CYS A 627 25.54 -7.47 27.72
C CYS A 627 24.42 -8.19 27.01
N TYR A 628 23.24 -8.31 27.63
CA TYR A 628 22.12 -9.07 27.08
C TYR A 628 21.44 -8.32 25.94
N LEU A 629 21.14 -9.07 24.86
CA LEU A 629 20.41 -8.55 23.72
C LEU A 629 18.92 -8.42 24.05
N PRO A 630 18.22 -7.37 23.60
CA PRO A 630 16.77 -7.25 23.78
C PRO A 630 15.96 -8.09 22.78
N TYR A 631 16.64 -8.84 21.91
CA TYR A 631 16.08 -9.69 20.85
C TYR A 631 16.91 -10.97 20.70
N ASN A 632 16.41 -11.92 19.91
CA ASN A 632 17.18 -13.13 19.60
C ASN A 632 18.40 -12.78 18.75
N ASP A 633 19.51 -13.45 19.02
CA ASP A 633 20.74 -13.26 18.24
C ASP A 633 20.56 -13.68 16.78
N VAL A 634 21.20 -12.97 15.88
CA VAL A 634 21.22 -13.23 14.43
C VAL A 634 22.62 -13.70 14.05
N ASN A 635 22.77 -15.00 13.90
CA ASN A 635 24.08 -15.64 13.70
C ASN A 635 24.80 -15.20 12.41
N GLU A 636 24.05 -14.80 11.40
CA GLU A 636 24.57 -14.36 10.10
C GLU A 636 25.21 -12.95 10.15
N LEU A 637 24.84 -12.14 11.15
CA LEU A 637 25.32 -10.76 11.27
C LEU A 637 26.48 -10.67 12.27
N THR A 638 27.41 -9.79 12.08
CA THR A 638 28.53 -9.54 12.99
C THR A 638 28.10 -8.61 14.13
N PRO A 639 28.15 -9.06 15.41
CA PRO A 639 27.74 -8.21 16.52
C PRO A 639 28.74 -7.07 16.75
N VAL A 640 28.22 -5.98 17.26
CA VAL A 640 29.01 -4.82 17.68
C VAL A 640 28.38 -4.19 18.91
N LEU A 641 29.22 -3.71 19.80
CA LEU A 641 28.81 -2.95 20.98
C LEU A 641 29.47 -1.60 20.93
N ILE A 642 28.76 -0.56 21.34
CA ILE A 642 29.28 0.80 21.47
C ILE A 642 28.75 1.43 22.75
N ILE A 643 29.58 2.26 23.38
CA ILE A 643 29.20 3.04 24.57
C ILE A 643 28.80 4.45 24.10
N LYS A 644 27.59 4.88 24.43
CA LYS A 644 27.12 6.25 24.20
C LYS A 644 27.61 7.19 25.33
N GLY A 645 27.75 8.48 25.01
CA GLY A 645 27.94 9.51 25.99
C GLY A 645 26.64 9.84 26.73
N ASN A 646 26.73 10.10 28.01
CA ASN A 646 25.58 10.56 28.77
C ASN A 646 25.43 12.08 28.65
N THR A 647 24.54 12.51 27.80
CA THR A 647 24.28 13.93 27.50
C THR A 647 23.61 14.65 28.69
N SER A 648 22.86 13.93 29.52
CA SER A 648 22.14 14.50 30.67
C SER A 648 23.05 14.83 31.83
N THR A 649 24.11 14.05 32.02
CA THR A 649 25.08 14.27 33.10
C THR A 649 26.35 14.97 32.61
N GLY A 650 26.54 15.15 31.33
CA GLY A 650 27.77 15.67 30.73
C GLY A 650 28.96 14.72 30.89
N THR A 651 28.70 13.45 31.16
CA THR A 651 29.75 12.45 31.38
C THR A 651 30.01 11.71 30.08
N PHE A 652 31.17 11.93 29.49
CA PHE A 652 31.58 11.29 28.22
C PHE A 652 32.66 10.23 28.40
N VAL A 653 32.81 9.71 29.64
CA VAL A 653 33.77 8.65 29.92
C VAL A 653 33.46 7.43 29.04
N GLU A 654 34.45 7.02 28.26
CA GLU A 654 34.37 5.88 27.34
C GLU A 654 33.33 6.01 26.19
N SER A 655 32.76 7.19 26.01
CA SER A 655 31.89 7.43 24.87
C SER A 655 32.62 7.14 23.54
N GLY A 656 31.98 6.36 22.67
CA GLY A 656 32.58 5.92 21.42
C GLY A 656 33.45 4.68 21.50
N PHE A 657 33.71 4.14 22.71
CA PHE A 657 34.33 2.84 22.79
C PHE A 657 33.49 1.79 22.06
N THR A 658 34.14 1.03 21.20
CA THR A 658 33.48 -0.04 20.43
C THR A 658 34.30 -1.31 20.45
N ILE A 659 33.62 -2.43 20.42
CA ILE A 659 34.22 -3.75 20.36
C ILE A 659 33.36 -4.65 19.44
N THR A 660 34.00 -5.63 18.83
CA THR A 660 33.32 -6.77 18.19
C THR A 660 33.32 -7.92 19.21
N PRO A 661 32.22 -8.11 19.98
CA PRO A 661 32.19 -9.04 21.09
C PRO A 661 31.96 -10.45 20.62
N GLU A 662 32.33 -11.43 21.45
CA GLU A 662 31.90 -12.83 21.27
C GLU A 662 30.46 -13.01 21.72
N ARG A 663 29.78 -13.99 21.13
CA ARG A 663 28.39 -14.34 21.43
C ARG A 663 28.32 -15.50 22.41
N ALA A 664 27.37 -15.42 23.31
CA ALA A 664 26.99 -16.53 24.17
C ALA A 664 25.50 -16.44 24.52
N SER A 665 25.00 -17.47 25.16
CA SER A 665 23.63 -17.53 25.67
C SER A 665 23.57 -18.31 26.97
N ASP A 666 22.67 -17.93 27.84
CA ASP A 666 22.33 -18.66 29.07
C ASP A 666 20.81 -18.68 29.29
N SER A 667 20.37 -19.08 30.46
CA SER A 667 18.93 -19.16 30.79
C SER A 667 18.20 -17.81 30.76
N THR A 668 18.93 -16.69 30.81
CA THR A 668 18.36 -15.33 30.71
C THR A 668 18.15 -14.89 29.26
N GLY A 669 18.99 -15.40 28.35
CA GLY A 669 18.90 -15.08 26.92
C GLY A 669 20.27 -14.98 26.25
N PRO A 670 20.31 -14.51 24.99
CA PRO A 670 21.54 -14.25 24.26
C PRO A 670 22.24 -13.01 24.81
N TYR A 671 23.56 -13.06 24.89
CA TYR A 671 24.37 -11.93 25.35
C TYR A 671 25.69 -11.82 24.59
N LEU A 672 26.28 -10.65 24.67
CA LEU A 672 27.57 -10.31 24.11
C LEU A 672 28.59 -10.22 25.21
N ILE A 673 29.80 -10.77 25.01
CA ILE A 673 30.87 -10.86 25.97
C ILE A 673 31.84 -9.69 25.76
N VAL A 674 32.04 -8.89 26.80
CA VAL A 674 33.06 -7.86 26.82
C VAL A 674 34.13 -8.26 27.86
N PRO A 675 35.29 -8.72 27.39
CA PRO A 675 36.34 -9.19 28.28
C PRO A 675 37.00 -8.04 29.01
N GLU A 676 37.54 -8.34 30.22
CA GLU A 676 38.40 -7.50 31.02
C GLU A 676 37.84 -6.12 31.42
N LYS A 677 36.51 -5.92 31.26
CA LYS A 677 35.87 -4.64 31.51
C LYS A 677 34.59 -4.78 32.31
N ASN A 678 34.43 -4.03 33.36
CA ASN A 678 33.20 -3.94 34.15
C ASN A 678 32.33 -2.77 33.62
N LEU A 679 31.24 -3.09 32.92
CA LEU A 679 30.33 -2.13 32.32
C LEU A 679 29.05 -1.88 33.13
N THR A 680 28.94 -2.40 34.35
CA THR A 680 27.71 -2.26 35.16
C THR A 680 27.37 -0.81 35.49
N SER A 681 28.39 0.04 35.69
CA SER A 681 28.20 1.48 35.92
C SER A 681 27.73 2.24 34.68
N LEU A 682 27.91 1.66 33.50
CA LEU A 682 27.53 2.20 32.18
C LEU A 682 26.38 1.42 31.54
N ALA A 683 25.65 0.61 32.30
CA ALA A 683 24.64 -0.31 31.77
C ALA A 683 23.60 0.39 30.86
N ASN A 684 23.20 1.62 31.19
CA ASN A 684 22.27 2.43 30.42
C ASN A 684 22.89 3.08 29.15
N ASP A 685 24.20 3.06 29.06
CA ASP A 685 24.96 3.69 27.98
C ASP A 685 25.51 2.65 26.97
N VAL A 686 25.35 1.35 27.28
CA VAL A 686 25.74 0.28 26.38
C VAL A 686 24.69 0.09 25.28
N ILE A 687 25.10 0.28 24.04
CA ILE A 687 24.28 0.01 22.85
C ILE A 687 24.84 -1.24 22.17
N VAL A 688 23.95 -2.18 21.88
CA VAL A 688 24.24 -3.42 21.16
C VAL A 688 23.57 -3.41 19.80
N GLY A 689 24.14 -4.12 18.84
CA GLY A 689 23.60 -4.23 17.49
C GLY A 689 24.54 -4.99 16.58
N PHE A 690 24.35 -4.85 15.27
CA PHE A 690 25.12 -5.56 14.26
C PHE A 690 25.75 -4.61 13.26
N LYS A 691 26.95 -4.98 12.80
CA LYS A 691 27.66 -4.26 11.72
C LYS A 691 26.98 -4.49 10.40
N TYR A 692 27.01 -3.49 9.54
CA TYR A 692 26.72 -3.61 8.12
C TYR A 692 27.82 -2.91 7.30
N ASN A 693 27.99 -3.35 6.06
CA ASN A 693 29.04 -2.85 5.20
C ASN A 693 28.55 -1.68 4.35
N PHE A 694 29.24 -0.54 4.42
CA PHE A 694 29.22 0.47 3.39
C PHE A 694 30.27 0.08 2.37
N ASP A 695 29.90 -0.09 1.10
CA ASP A 695 30.77 -0.63 0.08
C ASP A 695 30.51 0.01 -1.28
N VAL A 696 31.52 0.62 -1.85
CA VAL A 696 31.43 1.37 -3.10
C VAL A 696 32.52 0.94 -4.06
N HIS A 697 32.12 0.42 -5.21
CA HIS A 697 33.02 0.03 -6.28
C HIS A 697 33.11 1.15 -7.32
N LEU A 698 34.30 1.69 -7.47
CA LEU A 698 34.53 2.76 -8.45
C LEU A 698 34.73 2.18 -9.87
N PRO A 699 34.27 2.90 -10.91
CA PRO A 699 34.54 2.54 -12.29
C PRO A 699 36.02 2.75 -12.65
N THR A 700 36.45 2.18 -13.77
CA THR A 700 37.76 2.46 -14.36
C THR A 700 37.92 3.96 -14.62
N THR A 701 39.00 4.53 -14.13
CA THR A 701 39.26 5.96 -14.27
C THR A 701 39.85 6.28 -15.64
N TYR A 702 39.18 7.14 -16.39
CA TYR A 702 39.67 7.64 -17.69
C TYR A 702 39.98 9.13 -17.62
N PHE A 703 40.93 9.57 -18.43
CA PHE A 703 41.16 10.99 -18.61
C PHE A 703 40.06 11.58 -19.52
N ARG A 704 39.54 12.72 -19.13
CA ARG A 704 38.45 13.44 -19.85
C ARG A 704 38.92 14.87 -20.13
N PRO A 705 39.52 15.13 -21.33
CA PRO A 705 40.07 16.44 -21.68
C PRO A 705 39.01 17.55 -21.60
N GLU A 706 37.81 17.27 -22.06
CA GLU A 706 36.70 18.24 -22.13
C GLU A 706 35.57 17.95 -21.10
N LYS A 707 35.93 17.34 -19.97
CA LYS A 707 35.00 16.93 -18.89
C LYS A 707 33.97 15.83 -19.27
N VAL A 708 33.58 15.72 -20.52
CA VAL A 708 32.55 14.78 -20.99
C VAL A 708 33.15 13.66 -21.87
N THR A 709 34.08 14.01 -22.78
CA THR A 709 34.65 13.06 -23.74
C THR A 709 35.73 12.22 -23.08
N THR A 710 35.58 10.91 -23.10
CA THR A 710 36.53 9.94 -22.53
C THR A 710 37.57 9.52 -23.56
N ASP A 711 38.85 9.65 -23.26
CA ASP A 711 39.92 9.09 -24.10
C ASP A 711 40.19 7.64 -23.68
N VAL A 712 39.62 6.70 -24.43
CA VAL A 712 39.79 5.26 -24.21
C VAL A 712 41.03 4.69 -24.87
N THR A 713 41.72 5.48 -25.70
CA THR A 713 42.89 5.01 -26.50
C THR A 713 44.22 5.30 -25.84
N ALA A 714 44.23 6.23 -24.88
CA ALA A 714 45.46 6.68 -24.22
C ALA A 714 45.92 5.72 -23.13
N ASN A 715 47.24 5.67 -22.92
CA ASN A 715 47.79 5.02 -21.73
C ASN A 715 47.75 6.01 -20.55
N LEU A 716 46.92 5.71 -19.57
CA LEU A 716 46.84 6.46 -18.33
C LEU A 716 47.40 5.63 -17.18
N THR A 717 48.42 6.15 -16.48
CA THR A 717 48.95 5.56 -15.25
C THR A 717 48.56 6.46 -14.08
N ILE A 718 47.81 5.94 -13.18
CA ILE A 718 47.42 6.65 -11.94
C ILE A 718 48.54 6.49 -10.92
N ALA A 719 49.09 7.57 -10.41
CA ALA A 719 50.07 7.57 -9.34
C ALA A 719 49.41 7.46 -7.96
N ARG A 720 48.42 8.28 -7.74
CA ARG A 720 47.66 8.30 -6.49
C ARG A 720 46.27 8.87 -6.69
N MET A 721 45.36 8.51 -5.79
CA MET A 721 44.01 9.08 -5.66
C MET A 721 43.87 9.73 -4.29
N LYS A 722 43.30 10.94 -4.26
CA LYS A 722 43.06 11.72 -3.05
C LYS A 722 41.56 11.84 -2.84
N PHE A 723 41.06 11.42 -1.71
CA PHE A 723 39.65 11.50 -1.35
C PHE A 723 39.43 12.60 -0.31
N SER A 724 38.54 13.52 -0.63
CA SER A 724 38.02 14.48 0.33
C SER A 724 36.83 13.88 1.03
N VAL A 725 36.87 13.81 2.35
CA VAL A 725 35.81 13.22 3.16
C VAL A 725 35.15 14.27 4.06
N GLY A 726 33.87 14.06 4.40
CA GLY A 726 33.17 14.78 5.44
C GLY A 726 33.36 14.09 6.79
N LEU A 727 32.34 14.21 7.67
CA LEU A 727 32.38 13.57 8.98
C LEU A 727 32.48 12.06 8.84
N SER A 728 33.62 11.50 9.13
CA SER A 728 33.93 10.10 8.90
C SER A 728 34.70 9.49 10.07
N GLY A 729 34.35 8.24 10.39
CA GLY A 729 35.17 7.35 11.22
C GLY A 729 36.23 6.65 10.36
N ALA A 730 36.51 5.38 10.67
CA ALA A 730 37.46 4.58 9.90
C ALA A 730 36.97 4.35 8.46
N MET A 731 37.90 4.46 7.49
CA MET A 731 37.62 4.20 6.09
C MET A 731 38.72 3.34 5.47
N ASN A 732 38.34 2.33 4.73
CA ASN A 732 39.26 1.43 4.07
C ASN A 732 39.17 1.60 2.55
N PHE A 733 40.33 1.53 1.87
CA PHE A 733 40.42 1.52 0.42
C PHE A 733 41.12 0.23 -0.03
N LYS A 734 40.48 -0.49 -0.92
CA LYS A 734 40.97 -1.73 -1.49
C LYS A 734 41.32 -1.52 -2.97
N VAL A 735 42.57 -1.80 -3.32
CA VAL A 735 43.07 -1.70 -4.70
C VAL A 735 43.22 -3.10 -5.24
N ASN A 736 42.31 -3.48 -6.13
CA ASN A 736 42.36 -4.78 -6.82
C ASN A 736 43.21 -4.69 -8.08
N GLN A 737 44.26 -5.45 -8.14
CA GLN A 737 45.16 -5.47 -9.29
C GLN A 737 44.86 -6.67 -10.20
N LYS A 738 44.64 -6.42 -11.50
CA LYS A 738 44.49 -7.49 -12.48
C LYS A 738 45.78 -8.29 -12.65
N GLY A 739 45.70 -9.59 -12.85
CA GLY A 739 46.83 -10.46 -13.17
C GLY A 739 47.63 -10.97 -11.97
N ARG A 740 47.19 -10.65 -10.74
CA ARG A 740 47.71 -11.33 -9.54
C ARG A 740 46.85 -12.54 -9.23
N GLU A 741 47.47 -13.68 -8.95
CA GLU A 741 46.74 -14.86 -8.51
C GLU A 741 46.18 -14.62 -7.07
N PRO A 742 44.93 -14.98 -6.83
CA PRO A 742 44.36 -14.86 -5.49
C PRO A 742 45.04 -15.80 -4.50
N TYR A 743 45.08 -15.42 -3.22
CA TYR A 743 45.42 -16.35 -2.13
C TYR A 743 44.46 -17.51 -2.17
N ARG A 744 45.03 -18.71 -2.18
CA ARG A 744 44.21 -19.92 -2.13
C ARG A 744 44.86 -21.01 -1.30
N VAL A 745 44.03 -21.75 -0.62
CA VAL A 745 44.44 -22.96 0.11
C VAL A 745 43.71 -24.13 -0.51
N THR A 746 44.40 -25.22 -0.74
CA THR A 746 43.85 -26.43 -1.34
C THR A 746 43.95 -27.60 -0.38
N PHE A 747 42.89 -28.37 -0.29
CA PHE A 747 42.81 -29.63 0.46
C PHE A 747 42.35 -30.76 -0.46
N THR A 748 42.57 -31.98 -0.01
CA THR A 748 42.04 -33.16 -0.68
C THR A 748 40.99 -33.79 0.22
N GLY A 749 39.80 -34.04 -0.33
CA GLY A 749 38.73 -34.72 0.40
C GLY A 749 39.05 -36.16 0.66
N ASP A 750 38.70 -36.67 1.82
CA ASP A 750 38.85 -38.03 2.26
C ASP A 750 37.54 -38.79 2.42
N GLY A 751 36.41 -38.14 2.11
CA GLY A 751 35.06 -38.67 2.24
C GLY A 751 34.52 -38.72 3.66
N THR A 752 35.29 -38.31 4.67
CA THR A 752 34.93 -38.38 6.09
C THR A 752 35.08 -37.02 6.82
N THR A 753 36.11 -36.25 6.46
CA THR A 753 36.44 -34.98 7.10
C THR A 753 35.55 -33.88 6.60
N THR A 754 34.87 -33.20 7.53
CA THR A 754 34.03 -32.03 7.25
C THR A 754 34.69 -30.72 7.60
N THR A 755 35.71 -30.73 8.50
CA THR A 755 36.33 -29.54 9.06
C THR A 755 37.73 -29.35 8.51
N PHE A 756 37.98 -28.20 7.91
CA PHE A 756 39.28 -27.85 7.31
C PHE A 756 39.82 -26.58 7.94
N THR A 757 41.04 -26.67 8.45
CA THR A 757 41.73 -25.55 9.11
C THR A 757 42.95 -25.14 8.28
N TYR A 758 43.17 -23.86 8.14
CA TYR A 758 44.28 -23.26 7.39
C TYR A 758 44.99 -22.16 8.19
N ASN A 759 46.18 -21.77 7.80
CA ASN A 759 46.87 -20.65 8.45
C ASN A 759 46.30 -19.32 7.97
N LYS A 760 46.12 -18.36 8.85
CA LYS A 760 45.61 -17.02 8.51
C LYS A 760 46.45 -16.31 7.44
N ARG A 761 47.76 -16.61 7.37
CA ARG A 761 48.66 -16.05 6.36
C ARG A 761 48.46 -16.62 4.95
N ASP A 762 47.89 -17.80 4.85
CA ASP A 762 47.71 -18.49 3.56
C ASP A 762 46.42 -18.05 2.85
N LEU A 763 45.43 -17.63 3.68
CA LEU A 763 44.14 -17.10 3.23
C LEU A 763 43.77 -15.92 4.11
N GLU A 764 44.09 -14.72 3.69
CA GLU A 764 43.78 -13.48 4.37
C GLU A 764 42.59 -12.77 3.71
N PHE A 765 41.54 -12.52 4.47
CA PHE A 765 40.33 -11.83 4.06
C PHE A 765 39.84 -10.91 5.20
N GLU A 766 39.05 -9.92 4.88
CA GLU A 766 38.44 -9.03 5.85
C GLU A 766 37.02 -9.48 6.20
N ASP A 767 36.28 -9.99 5.22
CA ASP A 767 34.94 -10.53 5.40
C ASP A 767 34.90 -11.98 4.92
N ARG A 768 34.20 -12.84 5.64
CA ARG A 768 34.00 -14.26 5.30
C ARG A 768 33.29 -14.44 3.96
N SER A 769 32.48 -13.46 3.56
CA SER A 769 31.81 -13.46 2.24
C SER A 769 32.78 -13.28 1.07
N ASP A 770 34.00 -12.78 1.31
CA ASP A 770 35.04 -12.68 0.29
C ASP A 770 35.64 -14.04 -0.07
N VAL A 771 35.45 -15.04 0.79
CA VAL A 771 36.00 -16.37 0.56
C VAL A 771 35.08 -17.20 -0.33
N LYS A 772 35.64 -17.65 -1.44
CA LYS A 772 35.01 -18.57 -2.36
C LYS A 772 35.46 -19.98 -2.07
N VAL A 773 34.51 -20.88 -1.86
CA VAL A 773 34.77 -22.28 -1.64
C VAL A 773 34.33 -23.07 -2.85
N SER A 774 35.20 -23.88 -3.39
CA SER A 774 34.87 -24.77 -4.51
C SER A 774 35.37 -26.21 -4.26
N VAL A 775 34.63 -27.17 -4.80
CA VAL A 775 34.97 -28.60 -4.78
C VAL A 775 35.05 -29.05 -6.23
N ASN A 776 36.20 -29.54 -6.64
CA ASN A 776 36.53 -29.91 -8.03
C ASN A 776 36.27 -28.74 -9.04
N GLY A 777 36.50 -27.52 -8.60
CA GLY A 777 36.29 -26.31 -9.41
C GLY A 777 34.84 -25.86 -9.50
N ILE A 778 33.90 -26.53 -8.85
CA ILE A 778 32.48 -26.13 -8.76
C ILE A 778 32.28 -25.39 -7.44
N ASP A 779 31.77 -24.19 -7.52
CA ASP A 779 31.46 -23.37 -6.34
C ASP A 779 30.37 -24.02 -5.48
N THR A 780 30.54 -23.92 -4.17
CA THR A 780 29.57 -24.44 -3.20
C THR A 780 29.30 -23.40 -2.11
N THR A 781 28.07 -23.38 -1.63
CA THR A 781 27.63 -22.64 -0.46
C THR A 781 27.30 -23.55 0.72
N ALA A 782 27.50 -24.86 0.58
CA ALA A 782 27.18 -25.85 1.60
C ALA A 782 28.28 -25.96 2.68
N PHE A 783 28.67 -24.83 3.26
CA PHE A 783 29.68 -24.72 4.31
C PHE A 783 29.38 -23.59 5.28
N SER A 784 30.05 -23.60 6.41
CA SER A 784 30.02 -22.50 7.39
C SER A 784 31.42 -22.25 7.95
N PHE A 785 31.64 -21.03 8.50
CA PHE A 785 32.86 -20.71 9.21
C PHE A 785 32.63 -20.91 10.72
N THR A 786 33.52 -21.68 11.36
CA THR A 786 33.60 -21.73 12.82
C THR A 786 34.38 -20.51 13.35
N ASN A 787 35.49 -20.17 12.67
CA ASN A 787 36.30 -18.99 12.91
C ASN A 787 36.99 -18.57 11.61
N ASP A 788 37.84 -17.54 11.60
CA ASP A 788 38.49 -17.02 10.40
C ASP A 788 39.58 -17.93 9.83
N THR A 789 39.82 -19.07 10.42
CA THR A 789 40.80 -20.07 9.95
C THR A 789 40.22 -21.46 9.77
N THR A 790 38.90 -21.65 10.02
CA THR A 790 38.27 -22.96 9.99
C THR A 790 36.92 -22.93 9.28
N ILE A 791 36.81 -23.73 8.24
CA ILE A 791 35.60 -23.92 7.43
C ILE A 791 35.07 -25.33 7.67
N VAL A 792 33.75 -25.47 7.87
CA VAL A 792 33.04 -26.73 8.09
C VAL A 792 32.03 -26.93 6.97
N PHE A 793 32.12 -28.01 6.27
CA PHE A 793 31.15 -28.42 5.25
C PHE A 793 29.94 -29.11 5.89
N ASN A 794 28.77 -28.91 5.31
CA ASN A 794 27.53 -29.59 5.73
C ASN A 794 27.58 -31.11 5.53
N SER A 795 28.39 -31.57 4.58
CA SER A 795 28.68 -32.98 4.34
C SER A 795 30.13 -33.12 3.89
N ALA A 796 30.77 -34.26 4.25
CA ALA A 796 32.16 -34.48 3.90
C ALA A 796 32.35 -34.53 2.37
N PRO A 797 33.30 -33.74 1.81
CA PRO A 797 33.66 -33.80 0.40
C PRO A 797 34.18 -35.17 -0.02
N ALA A 798 33.84 -35.59 -1.23
CA ALA A 798 34.17 -36.96 -1.71
C ALA A 798 35.67 -37.27 -1.70
N VAL A 799 36.00 -38.53 -1.61
CA VAL A 799 37.41 -39.00 -1.65
C VAL A 799 38.07 -38.50 -2.94
N ASN A 800 39.30 -38.00 -2.80
CA ASN A 800 40.12 -37.37 -3.88
C ASN A 800 39.51 -36.13 -4.53
N SER A 801 38.48 -35.53 -3.96
CA SER A 801 38.00 -34.23 -4.43
C SER A 801 39.02 -33.14 -4.08
N VAL A 802 39.22 -32.19 -5.01
CA VAL A 802 40.07 -31.02 -4.77
C VAL A 802 39.20 -29.93 -4.18
N ILE A 803 39.46 -29.58 -2.93
CA ILE A 803 38.77 -28.50 -2.21
C ILE A 803 39.64 -27.26 -2.29
N THR A 804 39.11 -26.17 -2.75
CA THR A 804 39.84 -24.90 -2.86
C THR A 804 39.12 -23.81 -2.12
N PHE A 805 39.81 -23.17 -1.18
CA PHE A 805 39.38 -21.91 -0.55
C PHE A 805 40.20 -20.79 -1.21
N ALA A 806 39.53 -19.80 -1.76
CA ALA A 806 40.19 -18.69 -2.43
C ALA A 806 39.50 -17.38 -2.05
N VAL A 807 40.26 -16.33 -1.86
CA VAL A 807 39.69 -14.99 -1.74
C VAL A 807 39.25 -14.51 -3.11
N ARG A 808 38.01 -14.05 -3.24
CA ARG A 808 37.43 -13.62 -4.50
C ARG A 808 38.17 -12.47 -5.15
N GLU A 809 38.81 -11.62 -4.35
CA GLU A 809 39.55 -10.45 -4.84
C GLU A 809 40.81 -10.22 -4.01
N TRP A 810 41.83 -9.71 -4.69
CA TRP A 810 43.09 -9.33 -4.07
C TRP A 810 43.08 -7.86 -3.64
N PHE A 811 43.55 -7.60 -2.42
CA PHE A 811 43.53 -6.26 -1.86
C PHE A 811 44.91 -5.83 -1.40
N THR A 812 45.29 -4.61 -1.75
CA THR A 812 46.22 -3.85 -0.95
C THR A 812 45.40 -2.90 -0.09
N THR A 813 45.29 -3.14 1.17
CA THR A 813 44.57 -2.26 2.10
C THR A 813 45.45 -1.07 2.39
N ALA A 814 44.91 0.14 2.20
CA ALA A 814 45.46 1.34 2.79
C ALA A 814 44.48 1.76 3.90
N PRO A 815 44.73 1.40 5.16
CA PRO A 815 43.94 1.94 6.27
C PRO A 815 44.12 3.44 6.33
N VAL A 816 43.08 4.19 6.37
CA VAL A 816 43.14 5.62 6.20
C VAL A 816 43.12 6.36 7.53
N ILE A 817 42.56 5.75 8.56
CA ILE A 817 42.62 6.26 9.94
C ILE A 817 43.02 5.11 10.82
N GLU A 818 44.17 5.21 11.41
CA GLU A 818 44.47 4.45 12.60
C GLU A 818 43.81 5.14 13.79
N ALA A 819 42.83 4.48 14.35
CA ALA A 819 42.21 4.93 15.57
C ALA A 819 43.12 4.65 16.80
N ASN A 820 44.26 5.25 16.88
CA ASN A 820 45.00 5.38 18.16
C ASN A 820 44.16 6.08 19.23
N THR A 821 43.07 6.65 18.83
CA THR A 821 42.11 7.41 19.60
C THR A 821 41.23 6.55 20.50
N TYR A 822 41.08 5.28 20.29
CA TYR A 822 40.36 4.38 21.22
C TYR A 822 41.03 4.24 22.57
N LEU A 823 42.33 4.38 22.63
CA LEU A 823 43.10 4.37 23.88
C LEU A 823 42.85 5.61 24.75
N ALA A 824 42.37 6.68 24.16
CA ALA A 824 42.09 7.96 24.79
C ALA A 824 40.60 8.26 24.97
N ASN A 825 39.71 7.30 24.78
CA ASN A 825 38.26 7.48 24.78
C ASN A 825 37.75 8.52 23.77
N ASP A 826 38.44 8.69 22.65
CA ASP A 826 38.08 9.59 21.57
C ASP A 826 37.39 8.83 20.45
N VAL A 827 36.22 9.30 19.97
CA VAL A 827 35.64 8.83 18.73
C VAL A 827 36.49 9.40 17.60
N PRO A 828 37.06 8.55 16.70
CA PRO A 828 37.92 9.01 15.63
C PRO A 828 37.07 9.59 14.48
N LEU A 829 36.57 10.79 14.70
CA LEU A 829 35.74 11.50 13.71
C LEU A 829 36.53 12.69 13.17
N ASP A 830 36.66 12.75 11.87
CA ASP A 830 37.31 13.83 11.16
C ASP A 830 36.39 14.43 10.10
N ASN A 831 36.46 15.75 9.97
CA ASN A 831 35.83 16.54 8.94
C ASN A 831 36.89 17.10 7.98
N GLU A 832 36.57 17.17 6.70
CA GLU A 832 37.38 17.87 5.67
C GLU A 832 38.82 17.37 5.54
N ILE A 833 39.06 16.09 5.77
CA ILE A 833 40.35 15.48 5.58
C ILE A 833 40.50 14.99 4.13
N VAL A 834 41.73 15.08 3.62
CA VAL A 834 42.09 14.52 2.32
C VAL A 834 42.97 13.28 2.50
N PHE A 835 42.39 12.11 2.17
CA PHE A 835 43.14 10.85 2.20
C PHE A 835 43.82 10.57 0.90
N THR A 836 45.07 10.11 0.96
CA THR A 836 45.87 9.78 -0.26
C THR A 836 46.04 8.27 -0.34
N VAL A 837 45.51 7.68 -1.39
CA VAL A 837 45.65 6.26 -1.72
C VAL A 837 46.71 6.10 -2.83
N PRO A 838 47.86 5.49 -2.56
CA PRO A 838 48.88 5.22 -3.60
C PRO A 838 48.41 4.08 -4.51
N ILE A 839 48.47 4.27 -5.80
CA ILE A 839 47.99 3.30 -6.80
C ILE A 839 49.17 2.77 -7.63
N HIS A 840 49.93 3.64 -8.30
CA HIS A 840 51.05 3.32 -9.18
C HIS A 840 50.77 2.26 -10.25
N GLN A 841 49.53 2.27 -10.81
CA GLN A 841 49.09 1.29 -11.80
C GLN A 841 48.47 1.97 -13.03
N ARG A 842 48.48 1.26 -14.16
CA ARG A 842 47.68 1.66 -15.32
C ARG A 842 46.20 1.55 -14.96
N THR A 843 45.41 2.48 -15.42
CA THR A 843 43.97 2.55 -15.11
C THR A 843 43.20 1.27 -15.44
N GLU A 844 43.61 0.53 -16.46
CA GLU A 844 42.99 -0.73 -16.88
C GLU A 844 43.36 -1.93 -15.98
N ASN A 845 44.42 -1.80 -15.17
CA ASN A 845 44.98 -2.90 -14.38
C ASN A 845 44.54 -2.93 -12.91
N PHE A 846 43.72 -2.00 -12.49
CA PHE A 846 43.20 -2.01 -11.13
C PHE A 846 41.73 -1.60 -11.08
N LYS A 847 41.08 -1.95 -10.02
CA LYS A 847 39.79 -1.42 -9.56
C LYS A 847 39.95 -0.93 -8.14
N LEU A 848 39.26 0.13 -7.79
CA LEU A 848 39.26 0.67 -6.42
C LEU A 848 37.90 0.48 -5.78
N ARG A 849 37.92 0.00 -4.55
CA ARG A 849 36.74 -0.17 -3.69
C ARG A 849 36.94 0.65 -2.42
N MET A 850 35.92 1.38 -1.99
CA MET A 850 35.83 2.05 -0.71
C MET A 850 34.94 1.23 0.20
N PHE A 851 35.39 1.00 1.44
CA PHE A 851 34.72 0.08 2.35
C PHE A 851 34.76 0.58 3.78
N ASN A 852 33.66 0.41 4.52
CA ASN A 852 33.60 0.64 5.94
C ASN A 852 32.54 -0.26 6.60
N ASN A 853 32.93 -0.94 7.67
CA ASN A 853 32.04 -1.76 8.51
C ASN A 853 32.02 -1.30 10.00
N SER A 854 32.61 -0.14 10.29
CA SER A 854 32.60 0.40 11.65
C SER A 854 31.22 0.97 12.01
N PRO A 855 30.87 1.06 13.30
CA PRO A 855 29.60 1.65 13.73
C PRO A 855 29.57 3.19 13.61
N PHE A 856 30.57 3.79 12.98
CA PHE A 856 30.68 5.23 12.78
C PHE A 856 30.23 5.66 11.37
N PRO A 857 29.87 6.93 11.19
CA PRO A 857 29.49 7.47 9.89
C PRO A 857 30.67 7.48 8.92
N VAL A 858 30.36 7.56 7.64
CA VAL A 858 31.29 7.83 6.54
C VAL A 858 30.62 8.82 5.59
N ALA A 859 31.39 9.79 5.11
CA ALA A 859 30.96 10.73 4.08
C ALA A 859 32.09 10.97 3.09
N VAL A 860 31.83 10.75 1.79
CA VAL A 860 32.79 10.99 0.70
C VAL A 860 32.28 12.16 -0.14
N ASN A 861 33.03 13.26 -0.12
CA ASN A 861 32.64 14.48 -0.84
C ASN A 861 33.16 14.48 -2.28
N ALA A 862 34.46 14.27 -2.48
CA ALA A 862 35.10 14.39 -3.78
C ALA A 862 36.32 13.48 -3.88
N MET A 863 36.78 13.25 -5.10
CA MET A 863 38.05 12.57 -5.40
C MET A 863 38.84 13.36 -6.42
N MET A 864 40.17 13.37 -6.25
CA MET A 864 41.11 13.88 -7.20
C MET A 864 42.16 12.81 -7.48
N TRP A 865 42.49 12.57 -8.74
CA TRP A 865 43.57 11.67 -9.07
C TRP A 865 44.69 12.41 -9.79
N GLU A 866 45.87 11.93 -9.60
CA GLU A 866 47.11 12.41 -10.24
C GLU A 866 47.73 11.26 -10.99
N GLY A 867 48.21 11.53 -12.22
CA GLY A 867 48.76 10.46 -13.04
C GLY A 867 49.54 10.98 -14.25
N ASN A 868 50.00 10.05 -15.03
CA ASN A 868 50.73 10.29 -16.26
C ASN A 868 49.90 9.82 -17.46
N TYR A 869 49.71 10.74 -18.39
CA TYR A 869 48.94 10.52 -19.60
C TYR A 869 49.83 10.48 -20.82
N THR A 870 49.62 9.49 -21.70
CA THR A 870 50.32 9.34 -22.96
C THR A 870 49.30 9.09 -24.05
N PRO A 871 49.01 10.08 -24.93
CA PRO A 871 48.09 9.87 -26.03
C PRO A 871 48.69 8.86 -27.01
N ARG A 872 47.89 7.99 -27.60
CA ARG A 872 48.32 7.14 -28.70
C ARG A 872 48.37 7.96 -29.97
N PHE A 873 49.57 8.25 -30.42
CA PHE A 873 49.81 8.76 -31.77
C PHE A 873 49.79 7.60 -32.76
N TYR A 874 48.76 7.50 -33.59
CA TYR A 874 48.82 6.68 -34.78
C TYR A 874 49.70 7.41 -35.78
N ARG A 875 50.90 6.91 -36.02
CA ARG A 875 51.66 7.32 -37.24
C ARG A 875 50.83 6.83 -38.42
N ARG A 876 50.19 7.74 -39.17
CA ARG A 876 49.77 7.42 -40.52
C ARG A 876 51.01 7.09 -41.33
N VAL A 877 51.18 5.82 -41.72
CA VAL A 877 52.09 5.40 -42.72
C VAL A 877 51.45 5.68 -44.07
#